data_f0225aa650ec0c66ee7ceb79015d1704
#
_entry.id   f0225aa650ec0c66ee7ceb79015d1704
#
_cell.length_a   1.000
_cell.length_b   1.000
_cell.length_c   1.000
_cell.angle_alpha   90.00
_cell.angle_beta   90.00
_cell.angle_gamma   90.00
#
_symmetry.space_group_name_H-M   'P 1'
#
loop_
_entity.id
_entity.type
_entity.pdbx_description
1 polymer ?
#
loop_
_entity_poly.entity_id
_entity_poly.type
_entity_poly.pdbx_seq_one_letter_code
_entity_poly.pdbx_strand_id
1 'polypeptide(L)'
;MRNTRSPLSLIGMLLVLTIALSACDATKRVPKDRHLLRENLVYVNGSKTDDAKINNFVLQKPNSYILGMPISLYIYNLGNPNAEKDFAQWIDTHPGWHRFLKGLLSEKQVGRLQKSFLVSGIDHQLQRIGEAPAVLDTARVHKSTKQLGAYFRSIGYFNNKVTDSIFTLPKEEKQQAKVSYNITTGERYYLDSLKTKITSPEIDSVYQLHKSKTFLKSGAPYQLSDFSNERSRLYELFRNNGFYTFQQSSINFQIVRDTVAAQKDTKLQVTTDIGDLIERDGDVITTKKYKVHHINKIRLYTDYDNKVDKSTLDSIQYRDMLIYYKDKLRYRPRVLYHATSLRKGAVYSDMERGNTYRQFNNLRVFRYPNMEFKYAANDTLQNKLDANIYLSSMDKFSLRLTNEIKRSEIEAIGFGIGTSFAARNLFRGAETLELNFQGTFASQPTLKDTRFFNTSEVSGDIRLIFPSIVFPLNTRKLIPYYMTPQTILQGGMSYQTNIGLDKRTTSGLLRYVWNPRNQKNKVIFDLINVQYVNNINPGNFFNIYQSTYERLNDIARKYSLGSRYVDSRGNLTPSEGTFNFMNDIFEGTLTIQDEDILPLFGVAERYRRITNNDFIVASSFTYIINSKSQFFDRNFSQLRFKIEGAGSLLNAIAATYKVVNSDGSTKNKLFGVEYAQYAKAEVDFIKHFPVSKQSYLAFRSFLGVAIPYGNSDNIPFSQSYFAGGTTDNRGWKAYRLGPGASGSILDYNEANMKITLNLEYRFPILGALKGALFTDVGNIWNVADDTRFDKYKFKDLSSLKDVGLSTGLGLRYDFNFFVIRLDMGIPTYDPAEPIGDRWIKKFRIKETVFNFGINYPF
;
A
#
# COMPACT_ATOMS: atom_id res chain seq x y z
N MET A 1 11.81 -28.55 -34.74
CA MET A 1 10.45 -28.51 -35.37
C MET A 1 9.71 -27.28 -34.84
N ARG A 2 9.56 -26.25 -35.66
CA ARG A 2 8.90 -24.98 -35.33
C ARG A 2 7.39 -25.15 -35.49
N ASN A 3 6.65 -25.28 -34.41
CA ASN A 3 5.20 -25.15 -34.44
C ASN A 3 4.82 -23.66 -34.48
N THR A 4 4.68 -23.12 -35.65
CA THR A 4 4.07 -21.82 -35.89
C THR A 4 2.54 -21.97 -35.79
N ARG A 5 1.97 -21.78 -34.59
CA ARG A 5 0.52 -21.58 -34.48
C ARG A 5 0.20 -20.25 -35.17
N SER A 6 -0.50 -20.32 -36.28
CA SER A 6 -0.87 -19.16 -37.11
C SER A 6 -1.81 -18.22 -36.33
N PRO A 7 -1.75 -16.88 -36.55
CA PRO A 7 -2.71 -15.93 -35.96
C PRO A 7 -4.18 -16.25 -36.32
N LEU A 8 -4.43 -17.00 -37.38
CA LEU A 8 -5.75 -17.52 -37.74
C LEU A 8 -6.34 -18.45 -36.65
N SER A 9 -5.51 -19.19 -35.89
CA SER A 9 -6.04 -20.06 -34.81
C SER A 9 -6.56 -19.24 -33.61
N LEU A 10 -5.94 -18.08 -33.31
CA LEU A 10 -6.39 -17.18 -32.25
C LEU A 10 -7.67 -16.44 -32.66
N ILE A 11 -7.75 -16.00 -33.89
CA ILE A 11 -8.94 -15.36 -34.48
C ILE A 11 -10.07 -16.39 -34.57
N GLY A 12 -9.78 -17.61 -34.96
CA GLY A 12 -10.75 -18.71 -34.97
C GLY A 12 -11.25 -19.04 -33.56
N MET A 13 -10.37 -19.07 -32.57
CA MET A 13 -10.77 -19.30 -31.16
C MET A 13 -11.57 -18.13 -30.58
N LEU A 14 -11.24 -16.88 -30.94
CA LEU A 14 -12.04 -15.70 -30.57
C LEU A 14 -13.40 -15.68 -31.28
N LEU A 15 -13.45 -16.10 -32.54
CA LEU A 15 -14.70 -16.20 -33.31
C LEU A 15 -15.60 -17.33 -32.79
N VAL A 16 -15.05 -18.46 -32.43
CA VAL A 16 -15.78 -19.57 -31.78
C VAL A 16 -16.27 -19.15 -30.39
N LEU A 17 -15.48 -18.42 -29.65
CA LEU A 17 -15.87 -17.88 -28.34
C LEU A 17 -16.99 -16.84 -28.45
N THR A 18 -16.93 -15.96 -29.46
CA THR A 18 -18.00 -14.98 -29.72
C THR A 18 -19.28 -15.62 -30.21
N ILE A 19 -19.21 -16.64 -31.08
CA ILE A 19 -20.37 -17.43 -31.54
C ILE A 19 -20.94 -18.23 -30.38
N ALA A 20 -20.13 -18.85 -29.52
CA ALA A 20 -20.59 -19.57 -28.36
C ALA A 20 -21.29 -18.65 -27.32
N LEU A 21 -20.82 -17.42 -27.18
CA LEU A 21 -21.42 -16.41 -26.30
C LEU A 21 -22.69 -15.80 -26.87
N SER A 22 -22.84 -15.72 -28.21
CA SER A 22 -24.07 -15.21 -28.86
C SER A 22 -25.23 -16.20 -28.83
N ALA A 23 -24.97 -17.49 -28.64
CA ALA A 23 -25.97 -18.52 -28.46
C ALA A 23 -26.53 -18.64 -27.02
N CYS A 24 -25.98 -17.89 -26.06
CA CYS A 24 -26.43 -17.93 -24.67
C CYS A 24 -27.65 -17.05 -24.43
N ASP A 25 -28.74 -17.65 -23.98
CA ASP A 25 -29.95 -16.92 -23.58
C ASP A 25 -29.77 -16.28 -22.22
N ALA A 26 -29.80 -14.92 -22.17
CA ALA A 26 -29.67 -14.17 -20.92
C ALA A 26 -30.81 -14.45 -19.93
N THR A 27 -31.98 -14.86 -20.43
CA THR A 27 -33.17 -15.09 -19.63
C THR A 27 -33.36 -16.56 -19.21
N LYS A 28 -32.42 -17.45 -19.58
CA LYS A 28 -32.48 -18.90 -19.31
C LYS A 28 -32.91 -19.28 -17.89
N ARG A 29 -32.56 -18.44 -16.91
CA ARG A 29 -32.84 -18.70 -15.47
C ARG A 29 -33.77 -17.66 -14.84
N VAL A 30 -34.43 -16.85 -15.64
CA VAL A 30 -35.47 -15.93 -15.17
C VAL A 30 -36.77 -16.72 -15.05
N PRO A 31 -37.50 -16.69 -13.91
CA PRO A 31 -38.79 -17.31 -13.78
C PRO A 31 -39.77 -16.82 -14.87
N LYS A 32 -40.63 -17.71 -15.38
CA LYS A 32 -41.52 -17.44 -16.53
C LYS A 32 -42.50 -16.28 -16.31
N ASP A 33 -42.79 -15.97 -15.04
CA ASP A 33 -43.71 -14.91 -14.59
C ASP A 33 -42.99 -13.59 -14.28
N ARG A 34 -41.66 -13.53 -14.43
CA ARG A 34 -40.82 -12.36 -14.06
C ARG A 34 -39.97 -11.89 -15.22
N HIS A 35 -39.42 -10.69 -15.11
CA HIS A 35 -38.60 -10.07 -16.14
C HIS A 35 -37.19 -9.84 -15.65
N LEU A 36 -36.21 -9.97 -16.52
CA LEU A 36 -34.81 -9.56 -16.28
C LEU A 36 -34.73 -8.02 -16.37
N LEU A 37 -34.15 -7.39 -15.36
CA LEU A 37 -33.87 -5.98 -15.38
C LEU A 37 -32.68 -5.70 -16.34
N ARG A 38 -32.96 -5.05 -17.48
CA ARG A 38 -31.95 -4.73 -18.49
C ARG A 38 -31.26 -3.40 -18.22
N GLU A 39 -32.02 -2.38 -17.82
CA GLU A 39 -31.50 -1.04 -17.69
C GLU A 39 -32.32 -0.22 -16.67
N ASN A 40 -31.62 0.66 -15.90
CA ASN A 40 -32.25 1.72 -15.13
C ASN A 40 -31.98 3.04 -15.84
N LEU A 41 -33.01 3.81 -16.12
CA LEU A 41 -32.96 5.13 -16.71
C LEU A 41 -33.31 6.16 -15.63
N VAL A 42 -32.42 7.10 -15.35
CA VAL A 42 -32.68 8.16 -14.38
C VAL A 42 -32.71 9.48 -15.09
N TYR A 43 -33.83 10.21 -14.94
CA TYR A 43 -34.04 11.53 -15.50
C TYR A 43 -34.20 12.56 -14.39
N VAL A 44 -33.47 13.65 -14.47
CA VAL A 44 -33.59 14.80 -13.57
C VAL A 44 -34.06 15.99 -14.38
N ASN A 45 -35.24 16.52 -14.06
CA ASN A 45 -35.90 17.60 -14.77
C ASN A 45 -35.97 17.36 -16.31
N GLY A 46 -36.30 16.13 -16.70
CA GLY A 46 -36.42 15.70 -18.09
C GLY A 46 -35.09 15.32 -18.77
N SER A 47 -33.95 15.58 -18.18
CA SER A 47 -32.65 15.22 -18.75
C SER A 47 -32.12 13.91 -18.17
N LYS A 48 -31.70 12.98 -19.04
CA LYS A 48 -31.06 11.71 -18.62
C LYS A 48 -29.76 12.02 -17.88
N THR A 49 -29.54 11.34 -16.74
CA THR A 49 -28.32 11.50 -15.96
C THR A 49 -27.68 10.16 -15.66
N ASP A 50 -26.36 10.11 -15.80
CA ASP A 50 -25.52 8.97 -15.39
C ASP A 50 -24.68 9.29 -14.14
N ASP A 51 -25.04 10.38 -13.40
CA ASP A 51 -24.33 10.75 -12.17
C ASP A 51 -24.32 9.59 -11.18
N ALA A 52 -23.12 9.11 -10.89
CA ALA A 52 -22.91 8.00 -9.97
C ALA A 52 -23.46 8.28 -8.57
N LYS A 53 -23.50 9.55 -8.13
CA LYS A 53 -24.05 9.92 -6.81
C LYS A 53 -25.55 9.65 -6.76
N ILE A 54 -26.28 9.95 -7.84
CA ILE A 54 -27.73 9.72 -7.94
C ILE A 54 -28.01 8.23 -8.13
N ASN A 55 -27.33 7.59 -9.09
CA ASN A 55 -27.50 6.18 -9.41
C ASN A 55 -27.16 5.23 -8.24
N ASN A 56 -26.47 5.76 -7.22
CA ASN A 56 -26.18 4.98 -6.01
C ASN A 56 -27.41 4.71 -5.15
N PHE A 57 -28.46 5.51 -5.29
CA PHE A 57 -29.71 5.33 -4.55
C PHE A 57 -30.70 4.39 -5.27
N VAL A 58 -30.38 3.94 -6.48
CA VAL A 58 -31.11 2.87 -7.15
C VAL A 58 -30.63 1.53 -6.60
N LEU A 59 -31.50 0.87 -5.84
CA LEU A 59 -31.15 -0.36 -5.09
C LEU A 59 -30.91 -1.56 -5.98
N GLN A 60 -31.76 -1.75 -6.98
CA GLN A 60 -31.62 -2.85 -7.91
C GLN A 60 -30.88 -2.39 -9.16
N LYS A 61 -29.76 -3.02 -9.42
CA LYS A 61 -28.94 -2.77 -10.62
C LYS A 61 -29.12 -3.89 -11.61
N PRO A 62 -29.13 -3.60 -12.92
CA PRO A 62 -29.06 -4.61 -13.96
C PRO A 62 -27.74 -5.38 -13.88
N ASN A 63 -27.69 -6.55 -14.50
CA ASN A 63 -26.44 -7.28 -14.67
C ASN A 63 -25.40 -6.43 -15.42
N SER A 64 -24.14 -6.67 -15.16
CA SER A 64 -23.04 -5.92 -15.80
C SER A 64 -22.90 -6.31 -17.28
N TYR A 65 -22.74 -5.29 -18.15
CA TYR A 65 -22.49 -5.48 -19.56
C TYR A 65 -21.04 -5.16 -19.90
N ILE A 66 -20.39 -6.05 -20.64
CA ILE A 66 -19.04 -5.87 -21.19
C ILE A 66 -19.16 -5.94 -22.71
N LEU A 67 -18.74 -4.87 -23.40
CA LEU A 67 -18.87 -4.75 -24.85
C LEU A 67 -20.31 -5.03 -25.36
N GLY A 68 -21.32 -4.58 -24.61
CA GLY A 68 -22.71 -4.73 -24.96
C GLY A 68 -23.34 -6.10 -24.66
N MET A 69 -22.60 -7.03 -24.07
CA MET A 69 -23.05 -8.37 -23.71
C MET A 69 -23.02 -8.60 -22.18
N PRO A 70 -24.00 -9.27 -21.57
CA PRO A 70 -24.01 -9.60 -20.15
C PRO A 70 -23.19 -10.87 -19.87
N ILE A 71 -21.88 -10.80 -20.11
CA ILE A 71 -20.96 -11.96 -20.02
C ILE A 71 -21.03 -12.62 -18.64
N SER A 72 -21.14 -11.83 -17.58
CA SER A 72 -21.26 -12.32 -16.20
C SER A 72 -22.47 -13.20 -16.00
N LEU A 73 -23.61 -12.79 -16.57
CA LEU A 73 -24.85 -13.55 -16.53
C LEU A 73 -24.75 -14.84 -17.37
N TYR A 74 -24.10 -14.79 -18.52
CA TYR A 74 -23.84 -15.95 -19.33
C TYR A 74 -22.99 -16.99 -18.59
N ILE A 75 -21.91 -16.56 -17.92
CA ILE A 75 -21.08 -17.44 -17.10
C ILE A 75 -21.90 -18.08 -15.97
N TYR A 76 -22.76 -17.31 -15.29
CA TYR A 76 -23.66 -17.84 -14.28
C TYR A 76 -24.62 -18.90 -14.87
N ASN A 77 -25.16 -18.65 -16.07
CA ASN A 77 -26.10 -19.54 -16.76
C ASN A 77 -25.45 -20.83 -17.28
N LEU A 78 -24.10 -20.85 -17.44
CA LEU A 78 -23.35 -22.07 -17.78
C LEU A 78 -23.28 -23.06 -16.61
N GLY A 79 -23.19 -22.59 -15.37
CA GLY A 79 -23.08 -23.43 -14.19
C GLY A 79 -24.42 -24.14 -13.91
N ASN A 80 -24.44 -25.42 -13.57
CA ASN A 80 -25.64 -26.19 -13.23
C ASN A 80 -25.98 -26.02 -11.72
N PRO A 81 -27.17 -25.45 -11.35
CA PRO A 81 -27.54 -25.32 -9.94
C PRO A 81 -27.92 -26.64 -9.29
N ASN A 82 -28.21 -27.64 -10.09
CA ASN A 82 -28.65 -28.95 -9.64
C ASN A 82 -27.55 -30.03 -9.75
N ALA A 83 -26.29 -29.64 -10.05
CA ALA A 83 -25.20 -30.59 -10.27
C ALA A 83 -25.08 -31.66 -9.17
N GLU A 84 -25.30 -31.30 -7.91
CA GLU A 84 -25.30 -32.25 -6.80
C GLU A 84 -26.45 -33.23 -6.86
N LYS A 85 -27.66 -32.76 -7.19
CA LYS A 85 -28.86 -33.60 -7.32
C LYS A 85 -28.79 -34.50 -8.56
N ASP A 86 -28.34 -33.93 -9.67
CA ASP A 86 -28.18 -34.67 -10.93
C ASP A 86 -27.14 -35.77 -10.79
N PHE A 87 -26.03 -35.52 -10.08
CA PHE A 87 -25.03 -36.53 -9.77
C PHE A 87 -25.59 -37.63 -8.85
N ALA A 88 -26.40 -37.28 -7.85
CA ALA A 88 -27.04 -38.25 -6.98
C ALA A 88 -28.00 -39.16 -7.81
N GLN A 89 -28.85 -38.56 -8.64
CA GLN A 89 -29.74 -39.32 -9.52
C GLN A 89 -28.96 -40.18 -10.52
N TRP A 90 -27.85 -39.66 -11.05
CA TRP A 90 -27.01 -40.42 -11.97
C TRP A 90 -26.40 -41.64 -11.29
N ILE A 91 -25.89 -41.52 -10.07
CA ILE A 91 -25.38 -42.66 -9.30
C ILE A 91 -26.46 -43.70 -9.03
N ASP A 92 -27.67 -43.26 -8.67
CA ASP A 92 -28.77 -44.14 -8.37
C ASP A 92 -29.25 -44.89 -9.64
N THR A 93 -29.17 -44.27 -10.81
CA THR A 93 -29.55 -44.87 -12.08
C THR A 93 -28.47 -45.76 -12.72
N HIS A 94 -27.22 -45.69 -12.20
CA HIS A 94 -26.06 -46.43 -12.70
C HIS A 94 -25.45 -47.36 -11.63
N PRO A 95 -26.08 -48.47 -11.27
CA PRO A 95 -25.65 -49.33 -10.15
C PRO A 95 -24.26 -49.94 -10.32
N GLY A 96 -23.75 -50.05 -11.56
CA GLY A 96 -22.37 -50.50 -11.84
C GLY A 96 -21.32 -49.50 -11.36
N TRP A 97 -21.55 -48.25 -11.65
CA TRP A 97 -20.68 -47.14 -11.18
C TRP A 97 -20.80 -46.92 -9.68
N HIS A 98 -22.00 -47.09 -9.13
CA HIS A 98 -22.20 -47.01 -7.68
C HIS A 98 -21.41 -48.07 -6.92
N ARG A 99 -21.38 -49.33 -7.40
CA ARG A 99 -20.58 -50.42 -6.86
C ARG A 99 -19.07 -50.18 -7.01
N PHE A 100 -18.63 -49.66 -8.14
CA PHE A 100 -17.24 -49.32 -8.38
C PHE A 100 -16.76 -48.22 -7.43
N LEU A 101 -17.54 -47.13 -7.27
CA LEU A 101 -17.20 -46.05 -6.35
C LEU A 101 -17.25 -46.50 -4.87
N LYS A 102 -18.20 -47.37 -4.49
CA LYS A 102 -18.24 -47.98 -3.15
C LYS A 102 -17.05 -48.92 -2.88
N GLY A 103 -16.47 -49.53 -3.91
CA GLY A 103 -15.28 -50.38 -3.77
C GLY A 103 -14.00 -49.58 -3.56
N LEU A 104 -13.96 -48.34 -4.08
CA LEU A 104 -12.81 -47.43 -3.95
C LEU A 104 -12.91 -46.46 -2.78
N LEU A 105 -14.16 -46.08 -2.43
CA LEU A 105 -14.45 -45.03 -1.44
C LEU A 105 -15.52 -45.53 -0.48
N SER A 106 -15.50 -45.13 0.77
CA SER A 106 -16.56 -45.40 1.70
C SER A 106 -17.85 -44.64 1.32
N GLU A 107 -19.00 -45.10 1.78
CA GLU A 107 -20.32 -44.48 1.52
C GLU A 107 -20.37 -43.00 1.93
N LYS A 108 -19.69 -42.65 3.08
CA LYS A 108 -19.49 -41.27 3.50
C LYS A 108 -18.61 -40.47 2.54
N GLN A 109 -17.64 -41.11 1.89
CA GLN A 109 -16.75 -40.46 0.92
C GLN A 109 -17.43 -40.25 -0.42
N VAL A 110 -18.31 -41.17 -0.87
CA VAL A 110 -19.18 -40.99 -2.05
C VAL A 110 -20.14 -39.82 -1.85
N GLY A 111 -20.75 -39.68 -0.67
CA GLY A 111 -21.57 -38.51 -0.32
C GLY A 111 -20.78 -37.20 -0.25
N ARG A 112 -19.49 -37.28 0.09
CA ARG A 112 -18.57 -36.09 0.02
C ARG A 112 -18.13 -35.80 -1.40
N LEU A 113 -17.99 -36.82 -2.26
CA LEU A 113 -17.65 -36.65 -3.68
C LEU A 113 -18.71 -35.81 -4.41
N GLN A 114 -19.98 -36.00 -4.09
CA GLN A 114 -21.12 -35.21 -4.60
C GLN A 114 -20.91 -33.68 -4.38
N LYS A 115 -20.36 -33.32 -3.22
CA LYS A 115 -20.04 -31.92 -2.85
C LYS A 115 -18.61 -31.53 -3.18
N SER A 116 -17.87 -32.40 -3.86
CA SER A 116 -16.47 -32.13 -4.18
C SER A 116 -16.30 -31.17 -5.36
N PHE A 117 -15.11 -30.60 -5.48
CA PHE A 117 -14.74 -29.77 -6.63
C PHE A 117 -14.91 -30.51 -7.98
N LEU A 118 -14.74 -31.82 -8.01
CA LEU A 118 -14.84 -32.61 -9.24
C LEU A 118 -16.28 -32.74 -9.77
N VAL A 119 -17.30 -32.74 -8.91
CA VAL A 119 -18.70 -32.93 -9.28
C VAL A 119 -19.47 -31.63 -9.37
N SER A 120 -19.41 -30.78 -8.33
CA SER A 120 -20.16 -29.55 -8.26
C SER A 120 -19.29 -28.30 -8.20
N GLY A 121 -17.97 -28.45 -8.02
CA GLY A 121 -17.07 -27.32 -7.79
C GLY A 121 -16.92 -26.40 -8.99
N ILE A 122 -16.94 -26.93 -10.22
CA ILE A 122 -16.89 -26.11 -11.44
C ILE A 122 -18.20 -25.31 -11.57
N ASP A 123 -19.34 -25.95 -11.37
CA ASP A 123 -20.66 -25.30 -11.46
C ASP A 123 -20.82 -24.23 -10.38
N HIS A 124 -20.44 -24.54 -9.14
CA HIS A 124 -20.42 -23.55 -8.06
C HIS A 124 -19.42 -22.39 -8.35
N GLN A 125 -18.26 -22.66 -8.93
CA GLN A 125 -17.32 -21.61 -9.33
C GLN A 125 -17.91 -20.74 -10.45
N LEU A 126 -18.55 -21.32 -11.47
CA LEU A 126 -19.20 -20.58 -12.54
C LEU A 126 -20.32 -19.68 -11.98
N GLN A 127 -21.12 -20.19 -11.04
CA GLN A 127 -22.16 -19.39 -10.37
C GLN A 127 -21.57 -18.30 -9.46
N ARG A 128 -20.47 -18.58 -8.77
CA ARG A 128 -19.78 -17.62 -7.90
C ARG A 128 -19.05 -16.53 -8.70
N ILE A 129 -18.46 -16.89 -9.85
CA ILE A 129 -17.79 -15.96 -10.76
C ILE A 129 -18.82 -15.16 -11.54
N GLY A 130 -19.92 -15.79 -11.97
CA GLY A 130 -21.02 -15.17 -12.69
C GLY A 130 -21.91 -14.28 -11.80
N GLU A 131 -22.75 -13.48 -12.45
CA GLU A 131 -23.82 -12.74 -11.79
C GLU A 131 -25.15 -13.45 -11.97
N ALA A 132 -25.85 -13.70 -10.87
CA ALA A 132 -27.23 -14.18 -10.94
C ALA A 132 -28.11 -13.20 -11.72
N PRO A 133 -29.15 -13.66 -12.42
CA PRO A 133 -30.03 -12.80 -13.17
C PRO A 133 -30.69 -11.76 -12.26
N ALA A 134 -30.60 -10.50 -12.66
CA ALA A 134 -31.21 -9.37 -11.95
C ALA A 134 -32.72 -9.36 -12.24
N VAL A 135 -33.45 -10.27 -11.58
CA VAL A 135 -34.90 -10.38 -11.73
C VAL A 135 -35.57 -9.14 -11.18
N LEU A 136 -36.40 -8.46 -11.96
CA LEU A 136 -37.10 -7.25 -11.58
C LEU A 136 -37.96 -7.46 -10.32
N ASP A 137 -37.72 -6.62 -9.31
CA ASP A 137 -38.42 -6.56 -8.04
C ASP A 137 -39.08 -5.20 -7.87
N THR A 138 -40.39 -5.14 -8.02
CA THR A 138 -41.17 -3.90 -7.93
C THR A 138 -41.08 -3.23 -6.56
N ALA A 139 -40.96 -4.01 -5.48
CA ALA A 139 -40.79 -3.46 -4.13
C ALA A 139 -39.44 -2.72 -4.02
N ARG A 140 -38.38 -3.24 -4.62
CA ARG A 140 -37.09 -2.57 -4.68
C ARG A 140 -37.11 -1.33 -5.58
N VAL A 141 -37.87 -1.32 -6.66
CA VAL A 141 -38.09 -0.15 -7.51
C VAL A 141 -38.74 0.96 -6.69
N HIS A 142 -39.87 0.72 -6.02
CA HIS A 142 -40.53 1.72 -5.18
C HIS A 142 -39.65 2.17 -4.00
N LYS A 143 -38.85 1.29 -3.42
CA LYS A 143 -37.88 1.66 -2.39
C LYS A 143 -36.79 2.58 -2.94
N SER A 144 -36.33 2.36 -4.18
CA SER A 144 -35.39 3.24 -4.88
C SER A 144 -35.98 4.63 -5.11
N THR A 145 -37.24 4.70 -5.54
CA THR A 145 -38.00 5.95 -5.71
C THR A 145 -38.03 6.76 -4.42
N LYS A 146 -38.30 6.12 -3.28
CA LYS A 146 -38.26 6.77 -1.97
C LYS A 146 -36.87 7.22 -1.59
N GLN A 147 -35.82 6.41 -1.87
CA GLN A 147 -34.44 6.77 -1.57
C GLN A 147 -33.93 7.93 -2.43
N LEU A 148 -34.26 7.96 -3.71
CA LEU A 148 -33.95 9.08 -4.61
C LEU A 148 -34.60 10.36 -4.08
N GLY A 149 -35.90 10.32 -3.71
CA GLY A 149 -36.56 11.47 -3.11
C GLY A 149 -35.91 11.92 -1.80
N ALA A 150 -35.50 11.00 -0.94
CA ALA A 150 -34.78 11.31 0.29
C ALA A 150 -33.40 11.93 0.00
N TYR A 151 -32.67 11.45 -0.99
CA TYR A 151 -31.40 12.04 -1.41
C TYR A 151 -31.59 13.49 -1.87
N PHE A 152 -32.55 13.76 -2.76
CA PHE A 152 -32.80 15.13 -3.21
C PHE A 152 -33.22 16.06 -2.06
N ARG A 153 -34.02 15.57 -1.11
CA ARG A 153 -34.30 16.33 0.14
C ARG A 153 -33.04 16.57 0.95
N SER A 154 -32.12 15.61 1.01
CA SER A 154 -30.86 15.76 1.78
C SER A 154 -29.90 16.81 1.23
N ILE A 155 -30.08 17.22 -0.03
CA ILE A 155 -29.29 18.26 -0.71
C ILE A 155 -30.08 19.55 -1.00
N GLY A 156 -31.22 19.72 -0.32
CA GLY A 156 -31.98 20.97 -0.31
C GLY A 156 -33.17 21.04 -1.27
N TYR A 157 -33.52 20.01 -2.00
CA TYR A 157 -34.70 19.98 -2.86
C TYR A 157 -35.86 19.32 -2.13
N PHE A 158 -36.51 20.06 -1.20
CA PHE A 158 -37.55 19.50 -0.36
C PHE A 158 -38.85 19.17 -1.08
N ASN A 159 -39.18 19.93 -2.13
CA ASN A 159 -40.39 19.78 -2.92
C ASN A 159 -40.22 18.85 -4.11
N ASN A 160 -39.17 17.97 -4.09
CA ASN A 160 -38.94 17.05 -5.16
C ASN A 160 -40.06 16.00 -5.27
N LYS A 161 -40.38 15.65 -6.51
CA LYS A 161 -41.29 14.55 -6.86
C LYS A 161 -40.53 13.48 -7.64
N VAL A 162 -40.57 12.27 -7.20
CA VAL A 162 -39.92 11.15 -7.88
C VAL A 162 -40.98 10.11 -8.22
N THR A 163 -41.02 9.74 -9.48
CA THR A 163 -41.92 8.68 -10.01
C THR A 163 -41.13 7.61 -10.71
N ASP A 164 -41.59 6.42 -10.66
CA ASP A 164 -41.01 5.28 -11.39
C ASP A 164 -42.01 4.77 -12.45
N SER A 165 -41.46 4.21 -13.51
CA SER A 165 -42.24 3.53 -14.59
C SER A 165 -41.48 2.31 -15.07
N ILE A 166 -42.17 1.21 -15.21
CA ILE A 166 -41.61 -0.06 -15.66
C ILE A 166 -42.08 -0.30 -17.10
N PHE A 167 -41.15 -0.52 -18.02
CA PHE A 167 -41.41 -0.82 -19.41
C PHE A 167 -40.96 -2.25 -19.71
N THR A 168 -41.89 -3.11 -20.03
CA THR A 168 -41.62 -4.45 -20.56
C THR A 168 -41.27 -4.35 -22.04
N LEU A 169 -40.22 -5.01 -22.45
CA LEU A 169 -39.76 -5.02 -23.82
C LEU A 169 -40.61 -5.97 -24.67
N PRO A 170 -40.69 -5.76 -26.02
CA PRO A 170 -41.50 -6.64 -26.90
C PRO A 170 -41.15 -8.11 -26.77
N LYS A 171 -42.09 -9.01 -27.14
CA LYS A 171 -41.93 -10.47 -27.03
C LYS A 171 -40.70 -11.06 -27.69
N GLU A 172 -40.13 -10.36 -28.69
CA GLU A 172 -38.90 -10.72 -29.40
C GLU A 172 -37.66 -10.54 -28.52
N GLU A 173 -37.70 -9.65 -27.53
CA GLU A 173 -36.59 -9.41 -26.58
C GLU A 173 -36.78 -10.18 -25.24
N LYS A 174 -37.46 -11.31 -25.27
CA LYS A 174 -37.63 -12.34 -24.24
C LYS A 174 -37.51 -11.84 -22.79
N GLN A 175 -38.64 -11.63 -22.12
CA GLN A 175 -38.72 -11.45 -20.66
C GLN A 175 -37.77 -10.39 -20.08
N GLN A 176 -37.57 -9.25 -20.74
CA GLN A 176 -36.76 -8.16 -20.25
C GLN A 176 -37.59 -6.91 -19.93
N ALA A 177 -37.15 -6.13 -18.95
CA ALA A 177 -37.79 -4.87 -18.59
C ALA A 177 -36.75 -3.77 -18.32
N LYS A 178 -37.16 -2.53 -18.54
CA LYS A 178 -36.42 -1.31 -18.17
C LYS A 178 -37.21 -0.57 -17.10
N VAL A 179 -36.52 0.09 -16.20
CA VAL A 179 -37.10 0.95 -15.18
C VAL A 179 -36.66 2.38 -15.41
N SER A 180 -37.60 3.30 -15.47
CA SER A 180 -37.33 4.74 -15.53
C SER A 180 -37.69 5.38 -14.20
N TYR A 181 -36.79 6.20 -13.68
CA TYR A 181 -37.00 7.06 -12.52
C TYR A 181 -36.98 8.51 -12.96
N ASN A 182 -38.13 9.19 -12.86
CA ASN A 182 -38.30 10.57 -13.25
C ASN A 182 -38.34 11.47 -12.02
N ILE A 183 -37.37 12.36 -11.90
CA ILE A 183 -37.15 13.23 -10.77
C ILE A 183 -37.41 14.67 -11.22
N THR A 184 -38.41 15.30 -10.60
CA THR A 184 -38.62 16.75 -10.68
C THR A 184 -38.13 17.36 -9.36
N THR A 185 -37.05 18.14 -9.40
CA THR A 185 -36.37 18.59 -8.17
C THR A 185 -37.13 19.69 -7.43
N GLY A 186 -37.80 20.58 -8.16
CA GLY A 186 -38.25 21.82 -7.59
C GLY A 186 -37.11 22.80 -7.31
N GLU A 187 -37.35 23.82 -6.55
CA GLU A 187 -36.35 24.81 -6.15
C GLU A 187 -35.48 24.32 -5.02
N ARG A 188 -34.21 24.79 -5.03
CA ARG A 188 -33.22 24.44 -4.00
C ARG A 188 -33.31 25.42 -2.85
N TYR A 189 -33.26 24.91 -1.62
CA TYR A 189 -33.31 25.72 -0.39
C TYR A 189 -31.92 26.06 0.12
N TYR A 190 -31.79 27.26 0.73
CA TYR A 190 -30.55 27.83 1.22
C TYR A 190 -30.70 28.21 2.71
N LEU A 191 -29.58 28.11 3.45
CA LEU A 191 -29.54 28.56 4.83
C LEU A 191 -29.53 30.10 4.87
N ASP A 192 -30.45 30.72 5.63
CA ASP A 192 -30.53 32.17 5.74
C ASP A 192 -30.10 32.62 7.14
N SER A 193 -30.91 32.37 8.11
CA SER A 193 -30.66 32.80 9.50
C SER A 193 -30.22 31.64 10.38
N LEU A 194 -29.07 31.80 11.04
CA LEU A 194 -28.49 30.82 11.93
C LEU A 194 -28.58 31.28 13.36
N LYS A 195 -29.49 30.68 14.12
CA LYS A 195 -29.70 30.95 15.54
C LYS A 195 -29.14 29.84 16.40
N THR A 196 -28.85 30.12 17.66
CA THR A 196 -28.41 29.14 18.64
C THR A 196 -29.27 29.22 19.88
N LYS A 197 -29.61 28.07 20.44
CA LYS A 197 -30.29 27.93 21.72
C LYS A 197 -29.51 26.91 22.55
N ILE A 198 -28.83 27.38 23.57
CA ILE A 198 -27.98 26.53 24.42
C ILE A 198 -28.42 26.73 25.86
N THR A 199 -28.80 25.63 26.50
CA THR A 199 -29.39 25.65 27.84
C THR A 199 -28.34 25.60 28.95
N SER A 200 -27.17 25.03 28.72
CA SER A 200 -26.05 24.94 29.65
C SER A 200 -25.07 26.09 29.44
N PRO A 201 -24.87 27.03 30.42
CA PRO A 201 -23.99 28.18 30.23
C PRO A 201 -22.55 27.89 29.92
N GLU A 202 -22.00 26.81 30.51
CA GLU A 202 -20.62 26.37 30.26
C GLU A 202 -20.44 25.89 28.82
N ILE A 203 -21.44 25.19 28.27
CA ILE A 203 -21.48 24.80 26.86
C ILE A 203 -21.52 26.02 25.94
N ASP A 204 -22.36 26.99 26.27
CA ASP A 204 -22.49 28.22 25.47
C ASP A 204 -21.18 28.99 25.41
N SER A 205 -20.49 29.14 26.53
CA SER A 205 -19.18 29.81 26.58
C SER A 205 -18.17 29.16 25.62
N VAL A 206 -18.06 27.82 25.59
CA VAL A 206 -17.16 27.11 24.68
C VAL A 206 -17.63 27.21 23.23
N TYR A 207 -18.94 27.16 23.00
CA TYR A 207 -19.52 27.30 21.66
C TYR A 207 -19.20 28.68 21.06
N GLN A 208 -19.39 29.75 21.77
CA GLN A 208 -19.14 31.11 21.26
C GLN A 208 -17.69 31.33 20.85
N LEU A 209 -16.72 30.78 21.60
CA LEU A 209 -15.31 30.84 21.27
C LEU A 209 -14.96 30.13 19.96
N HIS A 210 -15.77 29.14 19.52
CA HIS A 210 -15.48 28.31 18.36
C HIS A 210 -16.56 28.38 17.26
N LYS A 211 -17.48 29.32 17.36
CA LYS A 211 -18.61 29.52 16.43
C LYS A 211 -18.15 29.75 14.99
N SER A 212 -17.05 30.48 14.81
CA SER A 212 -16.48 30.77 13.47
C SER A 212 -16.09 29.54 12.68
N LYS A 213 -15.85 28.39 13.33
CA LYS A 213 -15.45 27.11 12.71
C LYS A 213 -16.63 26.24 12.30
N THR A 214 -17.87 26.77 12.31
CA THR A 214 -19.06 26.01 11.92
C THR A 214 -19.06 25.60 10.45
N PHE A 215 -19.61 24.43 10.15
CA PHE A 215 -19.90 23.98 8.79
C PHE A 215 -21.14 24.63 8.20
N LEU A 216 -22.03 25.19 9.06
CA LEU A 216 -23.25 25.85 8.64
C LEU A 216 -22.96 27.33 8.34
N LYS A 217 -23.19 27.76 7.10
CA LYS A 217 -22.94 29.13 6.64
C LYS A 217 -24.21 29.72 6.07
N SER A 218 -24.53 30.96 6.45
CA SER A 218 -25.60 31.70 5.82
C SER A 218 -25.34 31.90 4.33
N GLY A 219 -26.37 31.79 3.50
CA GLY A 219 -26.29 31.83 2.05
C GLY A 219 -25.84 30.50 1.38
N ALA A 220 -25.36 29.52 2.16
CA ALA A 220 -24.99 28.22 1.62
C ALA A 220 -26.22 27.35 1.28
N PRO A 221 -26.17 26.52 0.26
CA PRO A 221 -27.25 25.58 0.00
C PRO A 221 -27.38 24.55 1.11
N TYR A 222 -28.62 24.16 1.42
CA TYR A 222 -28.86 23.11 2.41
C TYR A 222 -28.21 21.80 1.98
N GLN A 223 -27.42 21.19 2.88
CA GLN A 223 -26.85 19.84 2.75
C GLN A 223 -26.89 19.14 4.10
N LEU A 224 -27.55 18.01 4.19
CA LEU A 224 -27.65 17.21 5.42
C LEU A 224 -26.28 16.78 5.96
N SER A 225 -25.30 16.59 5.05
CA SER A 225 -23.91 16.29 5.42
C SER A 225 -23.30 17.36 6.31
N ASP A 226 -23.61 18.66 6.06
CA ASP A 226 -23.01 19.76 6.80
C ASP A 226 -23.56 19.79 8.23
N PHE A 227 -24.82 19.44 8.44
CA PHE A 227 -25.40 19.26 9.77
C PHE A 227 -24.78 18.06 10.51
N SER A 228 -24.52 16.96 9.80
CA SER A 228 -23.84 15.79 10.37
C SER A 228 -22.40 16.11 10.77
N ASN A 229 -21.68 16.85 9.91
CA ASN A 229 -20.32 17.31 10.17
C ASN A 229 -20.29 18.30 11.36
N GLU A 230 -21.25 19.22 11.42
CA GLU A 230 -21.36 20.18 12.52
C GLU A 230 -21.68 19.47 13.83
N ARG A 231 -22.58 18.49 13.83
CA ARG A 231 -22.88 17.66 15.00
C ARG A 231 -21.63 16.94 15.50
N SER A 232 -20.85 16.35 14.59
CA SER A 232 -19.60 15.67 14.94
C SER A 232 -18.56 16.66 15.48
N ARG A 233 -18.40 17.81 14.83
CA ARG A 233 -17.48 18.87 15.29
C ARG A 233 -17.83 19.36 16.69
N LEU A 234 -19.10 19.64 16.96
CA LEU A 234 -19.58 20.11 18.27
C LEU A 234 -19.40 19.03 19.34
N TYR A 235 -19.69 17.76 19.02
CA TYR A 235 -19.46 16.66 19.93
C TYR A 235 -17.97 16.54 20.31
N GLU A 236 -17.07 16.54 19.33
CA GLU A 236 -15.63 16.52 19.59
C GLU A 236 -15.16 17.75 20.35
N LEU A 237 -15.68 18.94 20.00
CA LEU A 237 -15.35 20.18 20.69
C LEU A 237 -15.67 20.08 22.18
N PHE A 238 -16.89 19.71 22.53
CA PHE A 238 -17.30 19.67 23.93
C PHE A 238 -16.62 18.54 24.70
N ARG A 239 -16.49 17.36 24.11
CA ARG A 239 -15.75 16.23 24.69
C ARG A 239 -14.28 16.55 24.97
N ASN A 240 -13.68 17.44 24.21
CA ASN A 240 -12.30 17.86 24.40
C ASN A 240 -12.14 19.08 25.31
N ASN A 241 -13.24 19.71 25.72
CA ASN A 241 -13.27 20.86 26.62
C ASN A 241 -13.98 20.57 27.96
N GLY A 242 -13.89 19.35 28.45
CA GLY A 242 -14.31 18.98 29.81
C GLY A 242 -15.64 18.29 29.93
N PHE A 243 -16.46 18.28 28.92
CA PHE A 243 -17.82 17.74 29.04
C PHE A 243 -17.85 16.22 28.87
N TYR A 244 -17.38 15.53 29.89
CA TYR A 244 -17.25 14.05 29.91
C TYR A 244 -18.57 13.33 29.59
N THR A 245 -19.68 13.83 30.09
CA THR A 245 -21.00 13.22 29.90
C THR A 245 -21.71 13.69 28.63
N PHE A 246 -21.09 14.58 27.84
CA PHE A 246 -21.73 15.15 26.66
C PHE A 246 -22.17 14.09 25.66
N GLN A 247 -23.43 14.16 25.24
CA GLN A 247 -24.06 13.22 24.32
C GLN A 247 -24.32 13.88 22.97
N GLN A 248 -24.06 13.15 21.89
CA GLN A 248 -24.34 13.62 20.54
C GLN A 248 -25.84 13.86 20.29
N SER A 249 -26.71 13.12 20.99
CA SER A 249 -28.17 13.29 20.97
C SER A 249 -28.66 14.60 21.54
N SER A 250 -27.86 15.32 22.34
CA SER A 250 -28.21 16.64 22.85
C SER A 250 -28.10 17.75 21.81
N ILE A 251 -27.49 17.45 20.63
CA ILE A 251 -27.37 18.42 19.53
C ILE A 251 -28.51 18.18 18.55
N ASN A 252 -29.44 19.12 18.49
CA ASN A 252 -30.56 19.11 17.58
C ASN A 252 -30.48 20.34 16.65
N PHE A 253 -30.97 20.19 15.43
CA PHE A 253 -31.11 21.29 14.47
C PHE A 253 -32.59 21.42 14.15
N GLN A 254 -33.21 22.55 14.58
CA GLN A 254 -34.55 22.89 14.20
C GLN A 254 -34.46 23.74 12.92
N ILE A 255 -35.14 23.26 11.89
CA ILE A 255 -35.12 23.90 10.57
C ILE A 255 -36.57 24.34 10.28
N VAL A 256 -36.75 25.63 10.18
CA VAL A 256 -38.04 26.23 9.86
C VAL A 256 -38.04 26.64 8.39
N ARG A 257 -39.06 26.18 7.69
CA ARG A 257 -39.34 26.50 6.31
C ARG A 257 -40.65 27.29 6.28
N ASP A 258 -40.62 28.44 5.68
CA ASP A 258 -41.85 29.16 5.45
C ASP A 258 -42.63 28.52 4.29
N THR A 259 -43.79 27.96 4.64
CA THR A 259 -44.67 27.27 3.68
C THR A 259 -45.90 28.13 3.34
N VAL A 260 -46.08 29.30 3.99
CA VAL A 260 -47.28 30.11 3.90
C VAL A 260 -47.04 31.35 3.02
N ALA A 261 -45.79 31.75 2.79
CA ALA A 261 -45.49 32.92 1.96
C ALA A 261 -45.92 32.72 0.50
N ALA A 262 -46.72 33.65 0.01
CA ALA A 262 -47.16 33.71 -1.40
C ALA A 262 -46.00 33.88 -2.37
N GLN A 263 -44.82 34.29 -1.92
CA GLN A 263 -43.55 34.32 -2.63
C GLN A 263 -42.81 33.03 -2.32
N LYS A 264 -42.22 32.41 -3.36
CA LYS A 264 -41.40 31.19 -3.26
C LYS A 264 -40.13 31.44 -2.42
N ASP A 265 -40.23 31.54 -1.13
CA ASP A 265 -39.08 31.74 -0.26
C ASP A 265 -38.37 30.39 -0.07
N THR A 266 -37.19 30.28 -0.64
CA THR A 266 -36.31 29.11 -0.52
C THR A 266 -35.33 29.22 0.66
N LYS A 267 -35.53 30.17 1.56
CA LYS A 267 -34.69 30.45 2.71
C LYS A 267 -35.11 29.62 3.91
N LEU A 268 -34.14 29.08 4.62
CA LEU A 268 -34.30 28.25 5.80
C LEU A 268 -33.76 28.98 7.02
N GLN A 269 -34.56 29.08 8.06
CA GLN A 269 -34.08 29.47 9.38
C GLN A 269 -33.65 28.23 10.14
N VAL A 270 -32.39 28.23 10.62
CA VAL A 270 -31.81 27.11 11.36
C VAL A 270 -31.51 27.53 12.77
N THR A 271 -32.07 26.81 13.74
CA THR A 271 -31.70 26.94 15.15
C THR A 271 -30.91 25.71 15.58
N THR A 272 -29.63 25.91 15.95
CA THR A 272 -28.83 24.89 16.62
C THR A 272 -29.24 24.85 18.08
N ASP A 273 -29.96 23.80 18.47
CA ASP A 273 -30.49 23.61 19.83
C ASP A 273 -29.61 22.56 20.53
N ILE A 274 -28.90 22.99 21.60
CA ILE A 274 -28.09 22.12 22.43
C ILE A 274 -28.76 22.02 23.79
N GLY A 275 -29.47 20.91 23.98
CA GLY A 275 -30.18 20.57 25.20
C GLY A 275 -29.26 20.13 26.33
N ASP A 276 -29.85 20.01 27.51
CA ASP A 276 -29.18 19.52 28.71
C ASP A 276 -28.98 17.98 28.66
N LEU A 277 -28.21 17.47 29.61
CA LEU A 277 -28.00 16.04 29.78
C LEU A 277 -29.30 15.36 30.25
N ILE A 278 -29.75 14.39 29.53
CA ILE A 278 -30.88 13.53 29.88
C ILE A 278 -30.33 12.23 30.44
N GLU A 279 -30.52 11.97 31.72
CA GLU A 279 -30.21 10.71 32.37
C GLU A 279 -31.50 9.94 32.62
N ARG A 280 -31.46 8.65 32.33
CA ARG A 280 -32.59 7.76 32.55
C ARG A 280 -32.16 6.66 33.53
N ASP A 281 -32.86 6.61 34.69
CA ASP A 281 -32.67 5.57 35.70
C ASP A 281 -33.99 4.82 35.87
N GLY A 282 -34.11 3.67 35.24
CA GLY A 282 -35.39 3.00 35.06
C GLY A 282 -36.40 3.85 34.33
N ASP A 283 -37.55 4.13 34.94
CA ASP A 283 -38.59 4.99 34.38
C ASP A 283 -38.42 6.49 34.72
N VAL A 284 -37.43 6.83 35.54
CA VAL A 284 -37.17 8.22 35.97
C VAL A 284 -36.25 8.89 34.96
N ILE A 285 -36.72 10.01 34.39
CA ILE A 285 -35.95 10.85 33.49
C ILE A 285 -35.57 12.13 34.26
N THR A 286 -34.26 12.34 34.40
CA THR A 286 -33.71 13.54 35.02
C THR A 286 -32.97 14.38 34.00
N THR A 287 -33.14 15.71 34.11
CA THR A 287 -32.42 16.65 33.21
C THR A 287 -31.42 17.44 34.06
N LYS A 288 -30.14 17.41 33.65
CA LYS A 288 -29.04 18.10 34.34
C LYS A 288 -28.28 19.01 33.39
N LYS A 289 -27.81 20.15 33.88
CA LYS A 289 -26.90 21.02 33.14
C LYS A 289 -25.57 20.31 32.90
N TYR A 290 -24.99 20.48 31.74
CA TYR A 290 -23.64 20.04 31.48
C TYR A 290 -22.64 20.85 32.33
N LYS A 291 -21.63 20.14 32.85
CA LYS A 291 -20.56 20.71 33.67
C LYS A 291 -19.21 20.32 33.09
N VAL A 292 -18.22 21.20 33.27
CA VAL A 292 -16.83 20.89 32.97
C VAL A 292 -16.27 19.96 34.05
N HIS A 293 -15.72 18.84 33.61
CA HIS A 293 -15.09 17.84 34.48
C HIS A 293 -13.58 17.99 34.47
N HIS A 294 -12.98 17.84 35.63
CA HIS A 294 -11.55 17.85 35.84
C HIS A 294 -11.05 16.48 36.33
N ILE A 295 -9.82 16.12 35.95
CA ILE A 295 -9.18 14.90 36.42
C ILE A 295 -8.73 15.09 37.86
N ASN A 296 -9.26 14.32 38.77
CA ASN A 296 -8.94 14.38 40.20
C ASN A 296 -7.76 13.48 40.57
N LYS A 297 -7.86 12.18 40.31
CA LYS A 297 -6.82 11.20 40.57
C LYS A 297 -6.58 10.37 39.34
N ILE A 298 -5.31 9.99 39.13
CA ILE A 298 -4.92 9.06 38.08
C ILE A 298 -4.34 7.83 38.75
N ARG A 299 -5.00 6.69 38.56
CA ARG A 299 -4.57 5.39 39.09
C ARG A 299 -4.21 4.49 37.92
N LEU A 300 -3.04 3.91 37.97
CA LEU A 300 -2.52 3.00 36.96
C LEU A 300 -2.29 1.62 37.58
N TYR A 301 -2.88 0.60 36.97
CA TYR A 301 -2.75 -0.80 37.41
C TYR A 301 -1.92 -1.53 36.35
N THR A 302 -0.66 -1.89 36.68
CA THR A 302 0.32 -2.41 35.69
C THR A 302 0.20 -3.91 35.43
N ASP A 303 -0.37 -4.64 36.40
CA ASP A 303 -0.50 -6.09 36.34
C ASP A 303 -1.98 -6.51 36.48
N TYR A 304 -2.84 -5.81 35.72
CA TYR A 304 -4.28 -6.03 35.80
C TYR A 304 -4.66 -7.38 35.17
N ASP A 305 -5.28 -8.23 36.00
CA ASP A 305 -6.05 -9.40 35.59
C ASP A 305 -7.42 -9.30 36.29
N ASN A 306 -8.48 -9.67 35.62
CA ASN A 306 -9.84 -9.69 36.20
C ASN A 306 -9.96 -10.55 37.47
N LYS A 307 -9.00 -11.44 37.72
CA LYS A 307 -8.96 -12.36 38.88
C LYS A 307 -8.18 -11.81 40.08
N VAL A 308 -7.44 -10.68 39.90
CA VAL A 308 -6.62 -10.13 40.99
C VAL A 308 -7.47 -9.20 41.85
N ASP A 309 -7.47 -9.49 43.17
CA ASP A 309 -8.07 -8.58 44.16
C ASP A 309 -7.23 -7.29 44.23
N LYS A 310 -7.89 -6.17 44.00
CA LYS A 310 -7.24 -4.85 44.00
C LYS A 310 -6.70 -4.45 45.38
N SER A 311 -7.23 -5.02 46.44
CA SER A 311 -6.78 -4.77 47.81
C SER A 311 -5.38 -5.37 48.12
N THR A 312 -4.94 -6.36 47.36
CA THR A 312 -3.64 -7.02 47.52
C THR A 312 -2.50 -6.37 46.74
N LEU A 313 -2.77 -5.29 45.99
CA LEU A 313 -1.76 -4.63 45.20
C LEU A 313 -0.98 -3.60 45.99
N ASP A 314 0.35 -3.65 45.86
CA ASP A 314 1.22 -2.57 46.31
C ASP A 314 1.04 -1.31 45.48
N SER A 315 1.39 -0.14 46.02
CA SER A 315 1.28 1.12 45.28
C SER A 315 2.48 2.03 45.52
N ILE A 316 2.78 2.83 44.52
CA ILE A 316 3.78 3.90 44.58
C ILE A 316 3.21 5.19 43.98
N GLN A 317 3.42 6.29 44.70
CA GLN A 317 3.11 7.62 44.20
C GLN A 317 4.28 8.11 43.32
N TYR A 318 3.98 8.48 42.09
CA TYR A 318 4.93 9.16 41.21
C TYR A 318 4.31 10.42 40.62
N ARG A 319 4.79 11.58 41.06
CA ARG A 319 4.16 12.87 40.75
C ARG A 319 2.65 12.90 41.11
N ASP A 320 1.80 13.16 40.10
CA ASP A 320 0.34 13.23 40.21
C ASP A 320 -0.38 11.89 39.93
N MET A 321 0.37 10.80 39.82
CA MET A 321 -0.16 9.48 39.46
C MET A 321 0.17 8.43 40.55
N LEU A 322 -0.81 7.60 40.86
CA LEU A 322 -0.68 6.45 41.77
C LEU A 322 -0.61 5.17 40.93
N ILE A 323 0.49 4.44 41.06
CA ILE A 323 0.76 3.24 40.29
C ILE A 323 0.60 2.02 41.23
N TYR A 324 -0.34 1.14 40.86
CA TYR A 324 -0.57 -0.13 41.53
C TYR A 324 0.13 -1.25 40.77
N TYR A 325 0.75 -2.18 41.50
CA TYR A 325 1.49 -3.31 40.94
C TYR A 325 1.42 -4.51 41.88
N LYS A 326 1.67 -5.71 41.33
CA LYS A 326 1.75 -6.94 42.08
C LYS A 326 3.22 -7.28 42.35
N ASP A 327 3.55 -7.63 43.59
CA ASP A 327 4.87 -8.07 44.08
C ASP A 327 5.97 -7.01 43.81
N LYS A 328 6.35 -6.76 42.57
CA LYS A 328 7.41 -5.84 42.18
C LYS A 328 7.05 -5.03 40.96
N LEU A 329 7.19 -3.71 41.08
CA LEU A 329 6.97 -2.83 39.93
C LEU A 329 7.98 -3.12 38.82
N ARG A 330 7.50 -3.62 37.67
CA ARG A 330 8.31 -4.07 36.52
C ARG A 330 8.76 -2.94 35.62
N TYR A 331 8.15 -1.78 35.75
CA TYR A 331 8.37 -0.62 34.86
C TYR A 331 8.91 0.57 35.63
N ARG A 332 9.74 1.38 35.00
CA ARG A 332 10.16 2.66 35.61
C ARG A 332 8.94 3.60 35.68
N PRO A 333 8.61 4.21 36.82
CA PRO A 333 7.47 5.11 36.97
C PRO A 333 7.44 6.24 35.96
N ARG A 334 8.62 6.76 35.61
CA ARG A 334 8.80 7.81 34.60
C ARG A 334 8.24 7.42 33.22
N VAL A 335 8.40 6.17 32.78
CA VAL A 335 7.91 5.69 31.48
C VAL A 335 6.40 5.65 31.45
N LEU A 336 5.78 5.11 32.52
CA LEU A 336 4.34 5.05 32.65
C LEU A 336 3.72 6.44 32.71
N TYR A 337 4.36 7.37 33.46
CA TYR A 337 3.95 8.76 33.53
C TYR A 337 3.97 9.43 32.15
N HIS A 338 5.00 9.22 31.35
CA HIS A 338 5.12 9.82 30.03
C HIS A 338 4.20 9.17 28.99
N ALA A 339 3.83 7.91 29.19
CA ALA A 339 2.83 7.22 28.37
C ALA A 339 1.38 7.64 28.72
N THR A 340 1.18 8.39 29.80
CA THR A 340 -0.11 8.93 30.20
C THR A 340 -0.18 10.40 29.82
N SER A 341 -1.12 10.78 28.93
CA SER A 341 -1.36 12.19 28.57
C SER A 341 -2.27 12.91 29.58
N LEU A 342 -3.06 12.17 30.34
CA LEU A 342 -3.91 12.72 31.40
C LEU A 342 -3.05 13.35 32.50
N ARG A 343 -3.54 14.46 33.11
CA ARG A 343 -2.88 15.16 34.21
C ARG A 343 -3.90 15.53 35.29
N LYS A 344 -3.51 15.41 36.55
CA LYS A 344 -4.33 15.85 37.68
C LYS A 344 -4.64 17.34 37.58
N GLY A 345 -5.88 17.73 37.84
CA GLY A 345 -6.37 19.09 37.73
C GLY A 345 -6.68 19.55 36.31
N ALA A 346 -6.20 18.83 35.27
CA ALA A 346 -6.53 19.17 33.89
C ALA A 346 -8.00 18.91 33.56
N VAL A 347 -8.51 19.67 32.63
CA VAL A 347 -9.84 19.48 32.06
C VAL A 347 -9.89 18.15 31.31
N TYR A 348 -10.98 17.42 31.43
CA TYR A 348 -11.18 16.17 30.69
C TYR A 348 -11.11 16.40 29.16
N SER A 349 -10.48 15.50 28.45
CA SER A 349 -10.40 15.53 26.99
C SER A 349 -10.37 14.12 26.39
N ASP A 350 -11.27 13.83 25.45
CA ASP A 350 -11.28 12.59 24.69
C ASP A 350 -9.99 12.42 23.87
N MET A 351 -9.42 13.53 23.39
CA MET A 351 -8.15 13.50 22.67
C MET A 351 -7.01 13.00 23.57
N GLU A 352 -6.92 13.50 24.81
CA GLU A 352 -5.88 13.08 25.77
C GLU A 352 -6.10 11.64 26.24
N ARG A 353 -7.36 11.22 26.39
CA ARG A 353 -7.70 9.79 26.60
C ARG A 353 -7.22 8.94 25.44
N GLY A 354 -7.51 9.36 24.19
CA GLY A 354 -7.06 8.67 22.98
C GLY A 354 -5.54 8.66 22.84
N ASN A 355 -4.85 9.76 23.18
CA ASN A 355 -3.40 9.85 23.24
C ASN A 355 -2.80 8.83 24.22
N THR A 356 -3.36 8.77 25.45
CA THR A 356 -2.94 7.82 26.48
C THR A 356 -3.07 6.38 26.00
N TYR A 357 -4.22 6.02 25.40
CA TYR A 357 -4.43 4.69 24.84
C TYR A 357 -3.39 4.33 23.78
N ARG A 358 -3.12 5.23 22.84
CA ARG A 358 -2.13 5.02 21.77
C ARG A 358 -0.71 4.89 22.30
N GLN A 359 -0.35 5.71 23.28
CA GLN A 359 1.00 5.67 23.86
C GLN A 359 1.25 4.34 24.58
N PHE A 360 0.29 3.83 25.37
CA PHE A 360 0.44 2.52 26.01
C PHE A 360 0.51 1.39 24.97
N ASN A 361 -0.26 1.44 23.89
CA ASN A 361 -0.15 0.47 22.79
C ASN A 361 1.22 0.54 22.10
N ASN A 362 1.77 1.75 21.94
CA ASN A 362 3.08 1.94 21.31
C ASN A 362 4.24 1.40 22.14
N LEU A 363 4.08 1.28 23.45
CA LEU A 363 5.08 0.63 24.31
C LEU A 363 5.28 -0.86 23.98
N ARG A 364 4.29 -1.52 23.36
CA ARG A 364 4.31 -2.94 22.95
C ARG A 364 4.62 -3.94 24.08
N VAL A 365 4.37 -3.54 25.30
CA VAL A 365 4.53 -4.36 26.50
C VAL A 365 3.21 -4.62 27.23
N PHE A 366 2.14 -3.98 26.80
CA PHE A 366 0.79 -4.15 27.36
C PHE A 366 -0.20 -4.66 26.30
N ARG A 367 -1.14 -5.50 26.75
CA ARG A 367 -2.29 -5.96 25.96
C ARG A 367 -3.50 -5.12 26.33
N TYR A 368 -4.24 -4.62 25.35
CA TYR A 368 -5.56 -4.01 25.51
C TYR A 368 -5.66 -3.01 26.67
N PRO A 369 -4.93 -1.88 26.68
CA PRO A 369 -5.10 -0.87 27.69
C PRO A 369 -6.57 -0.49 27.82
N ASN A 370 -7.11 -0.49 29.06
CA ASN A 370 -8.48 -0.08 29.34
C ASN A 370 -8.49 1.12 30.28
N MET A 371 -9.41 2.06 30.03
CA MET A 371 -9.55 3.27 30.87
C MET A 371 -10.99 3.45 31.30
N GLU A 372 -11.17 3.55 32.60
CA GLU A 372 -12.44 3.80 33.25
C GLU A 372 -12.37 5.12 34.01
N PHE A 373 -13.40 5.94 33.87
CA PHE A 373 -13.54 7.18 34.59
C PHE A 373 -14.71 7.06 35.55
N LYS A 374 -14.49 7.41 36.84
CA LYS A 374 -15.50 7.38 37.89
C LYS A 374 -15.54 8.75 38.58
N TYR A 375 -16.71 9.17 39.03
CA TYR A 375 -16.79 10.34 39.88
C TYR A 375 -16.01 10.14 41.17
N ALA A 376 -15.36 11.18 41.66
CA ALA A 376 -14.65 11.13 42.91
C ALA A 376 -15.66 10.94 44.09
N ALA A 377 -15.33 10.05 45.01
CA ALA A 377 -16.24 9.62 46.10
C ALA A 377 -16.78 10.80 46.96
N ASN A 378 -16.00 11.86 47.14
CA ASN A 378 -16.36 13.01 47.96
C ASN A 378 -16.71 14.27 47.12
N ASP A 379 -17.11 14.07 45.88
CA ASP A 379 -17.44 15.17 44.97
C ASP A 379 -18.96 15.39 44.90
N THR A 380 -19.49 16.25 45.74
CA THR A 380 -20.90 16.59 45.76
C THR A 380 -21.37 17.33 44.47
N LEU A 381 -20.41 17.96 43.75
CA LEU A 381 -20.70 18.68 42.49
C LEU A 381 -20.65 17.76 41.28
N GLN A 382 -20.14 16.54 41.44
CA GLN A 382 -19.95 15.56 40.35
C GLN A 382 -19.21 16.17 39.15
N ASN A 383 -18.15 16.93 39.41
CA ASN A 383 -17.32 17.54 38.38
C ASN A 383 -15.85 17.06 38.41
N LYS A 384 -15.53 16.13 39.31
CA LYS A 384 -14.18 15.53 39.43
C LYS A 384 -14.20 14.09 39.03
N LEU A 385 -13.30 13.70 38.13
CA LEU A 385 -13.19 12.35 37.60
C LEU A 385 -11.89 11.68 38.08
N ASP A 386 -12.02 10.51 38.66
CA ASP A 386 -10.90 9.60 38.92
C ASP A 386 -10.69 8.73 37.69
N ALA A 387 -9.52 8.83 37.07
CA ALA A 387 -9.12 8.03 35.91
C ALA A 387 -8.41 6.76 36.37
N ASN A 388 -8.97 5.60 36.07
CA ASN A 388 -8.40 4.30 36.36
C ASN A 388 -7.93 3.67 35.04
N ILE A 389 -6.63 3.40 34.93
CA ILE A 389 -6.01 2.84 33.72
C ILE A 389 -5.54 1.42 34.04
N TYR A 390 -6.10 0.44 33.35
CA TYR A 390 -5.83 -0.98 33.54
C TYR A 390 -4.95 -1.49 32.41
N LEU A 391 -3.79 -2.03 32.76
CA LEU A 391 -2.79 -2.54 31.83
C LEU A 391 -2.50 -4.01 32.13
N SER A 392 -2.70 -4.87 31.16
CA SER A 392 -2.30 -6.28 31.25
C SER A 392 -0.96 -6.46 30.54
N SER A 393 0.05 -6.92 31.29
CA SER A 393 1.40 -7.11 30.76
C SER A 393 1.44 -8.22 29.70
N MET A 394 2.19 -8.00 28.61
CA MET A 394 2.53 -9.05 27.65
C MET A 394 3.63 -9.95 28.21
N ASP A 395 3.77 -11.13 27.63
CA ASP A 395 4.86 -12.04 27.96
C ASP A 395 6.21 -11.37 27.70
N LYS A 396 7.14 -11.55 28.63
CA LYS A 396 8.48 -10.94 28.54
C LYS A 396 9.23 -11.42 27.30
N PHE A 397 9.08 -12.70 26.96
CA PHE A 397 9.73 -13.32 25.82
C PHE A 397 8.71 -13.78 24.80
N SER A 398 9.06 -13.69 23.53
CA SER A 398 8.30 -14.30 22.45
C SER A 398 9.22 -14.83 21.38
N LEU A 399 8.89 -16.00 20.86
CA LEU A 399 9.55 -16.62 19.73
C LEU A 399 8.55 -16.66 18.55
N ARG A 400 9.03 -16.27 17.39
CA ARG A 400 8.26 -16.35 16.14
C ARG A 400 9.07 -17.14 15.12
N LEU A 401 8.43 -18.11 14.51
CA LEU A 401 8.96 -18.83 13.35
C LEU A 401 8.22 -18.33 12.11
N THR A 402 8.95 -18.12 11.04
CA THR A 402 8.42 -17.63 9.77
C THR A 402 8.93 -18.54 8.65
N ASN A 403 8.02 -19.00 7.82
CA ASN A 403 8.35 -19.69 6.57
C ASN A 403 7.84 -18.83 5.41
N GLU A 404 8.69 -18.62 4.40
CA GLU A 404 8.38 -17.80 3.25
C GLU A 404 8.62 -18.58 1.96
N ILE A 405 7.76 -18.37 0.98
CA ILE A 405 8.01 -18.72 -0.42
C ILE A 405 8.14 -17.41 -1.16
N LYS A 406 9.27 -17.23 -1.84
CA LYS A 406 9.61 -16.02 -2.60
C LYS A 406 9.65 -16.32 -4.08
N ARG A 407 9.25 -15.35 -4.88
CA ARG A 407 9.48 -15.33 -6.33
C ARG A 407 9.76 -13.89 -6.75
N SER A 408 10.75 -13.69 -7.56
CA SER A 408 11.10 -12.41 -8.17
C SER A 408 11.37 -12.58 -9.66
N GLU A 409 11.62 -11.48 -10.35
CA GLU A 409 12.05 -11.54 -11.75
C GLU A 409 13.48 -12.08 -11.92
N ILE A 410 14.26 -12.02 -10.86
CA ILE A 410 15.65 -12.49 -10.82
C ILE A 410 15.71 -13.92 -10.30
N GLU A 411 14.88 -14.26 -9.30
CA GLU A 411 14.80 -15.56 -8.67
C GLU A 411 13.55 -16.30 -9.13
N ALA A 412 13.69 -17.47 -9.72
CA ALA A 412 12.57 -18.26 -10.23
C ALA A 412 11.67 -18.73 -9.08
N ILE A 413 12.28 -19.25 -8.00
CA ILE A 413 11.62 -19.65 -6.75
C ILE A 413 12.63 -19.61 -5.62
N GLY A 414 12.19 -19.16 -4.43
CA GLY A 414 12.99 -19.15 -3.22
C GLY A 414 12.20 -19.57 -1.99
N PHE A 415 12.87 -20.19 -1.02
CA PHE A 415 12.35 -20.56 0.28
C PHE A 415 13.12 -19.83 1.36
N GLY A 416 12.39 -19.21 2.28
CA GLY A 416 12.94 -18.53 3.45
C GLY A 416 12.46 -19.17 4.75
N ILE A 417 13.37 -19.36 5.70
CA ILE A 417 13.08 -19.77 7.07
C ILE A 417 13.63 -18.68 7.97
N GLY A 418 12.78 -18.15 8.84
CA GLY A 418 13.17 -17.11 9.78
C GLY A 418 12.79 -17.45 11.21
N THR A 419 13.62 -17.02 12.15
CA THR A 419 13.36 -17.07 13.58
C THR A 419 13.56 -15.69 14.16
N SER A 420 12.58 -15.21 14.93
CA SER A 420 12.64 -13.94 15.64
C SER A 420 12.37 -14.16 17.13
N PHE A 421 13.32 -13.80 17.96
CA PHE A 421 13.21 -13.80 19.41
C PHE A 421 13.08 -12.35 19.88
N ALA A 422 12.07 -12.06 20.70
CA ALA A 422 11.91 -10.74 21.30
C ALA A 422 11.87 -10.82 22.83
N ALA A 423 12.68 -9.97 23.49
CA ALA A 423 12.69 -9.75 24.93
C ALA A 423 12.16 -8.32 25.20
N ARG A 424 11.00 -8.23 25.87
CA ARG A 424 10.33 -6.97 26.17
C ARG A 424 10.72 -6.44 27.54
N ASN A 425 10.70 -5.12 27.66
CA ASN A 425 10.96 -4.40 28.90
C ASN A 425 12.35 -4.73 29.49
N LEU A 426 13.37 -4.69 28.65
CA LEU A 426 14.73 -5.16 28.97
C LEU A 426 15.33 -4.40 30.15
N PHE A 427 15.22 -3.06 30.14
CA PHE A 427 15.79 -2.17 31.15
C PHE A 427 14.71 -1.49 32.02
N ARG A 428 13.51 -2.04 32.09
CA ARG A 428 12.35 -1.51 32.80
C ARG A 428 11.77 -0.22 32.22
N GLY A 429 12.20 0.18 31.02
CA GLY A 429 11.73 1.35 30.27
C GLY A 429 10.83 1.01 29.10
N ALA A 430 10.27 -0.19 29.06
CA ALA A 430 9.51 -0.76 27.94
C ALA A 430 10.33 -0.91 26.64
N GLU A 431 11.64 -1.01 26.75
CA GLU A 431 12.53 -1.32 25.63
C GLU A 431 12.29 -2.75 25.14
N THR A 432 12.40 -2.96 23.85
CA THR A 432 12.31 -4.29 23.23
C THR A 432 13.60 -4.61 22.51
N LEU A 433 14.22 -5.75 22.89
CA LEU A 433 15.31 -6.35 22.17
C LEU A 433 14.74 -7.42 21.23
N GLU A 434 15.06 -7.35 19.96
CA GLU A 434 14.71 -8.33 18.94
C GLU A 434 15.98 -8.94 18.36
N LEU A 435 16.05 -10.25 18.28
CA LEU A 435 17.08 -11.02 17.59
C LEU A 435 16.41 -11.73 16.43
N ASN A 436 16.85 -11.46 15.22
CA ASN A 436 16.28 -12.03 14.01
C ASN A 436 17.35 -12.85 13.29
N PHE A 437 16.99 -14.03 12.86
CA PHE A 437 17.82 -14.91 12.02
C PHE A 437 16.97 -15.36 10.85
N GLN A 438 17.54 -15.28 9.64
CA GLN A 438 16.85 -15.66 8.42
C GLN A 438 17.83 -16.40 7.50
N GLY A 439 17.39 -17.53 6.97
CA GLY A 439 18.02 -18.23 5.87
C GLY A 439 17.10 -18.24 4.65
N THR A 440 17.61 -17.93 3.47
CA THR A 440 16.88 -18.00 2.21
C THR A 440 17.69 -18.85 1.23
N PHE A 441 17.00 -19.72 0.50
CA PHE A 441 17.54 -20.53 -0.58
C PHE A 441 16.71 -20.27 -1.82
N ALA A 442 17.35 -19.95 -2.94
CA ALA A 442 16.63 -19.59 -4.16
C ALA A 442 17.25 -20.23 -5.41
N SER A 443 16.43 -20.35 -6.43
CA SER A 443 16.84 -20.77 -7.77
C SER A 443 16.95 -19.55 -8.67
N GLN A 444 18.14 -19.29 -9.20
CA GLN A 444 18.40 -18.29 -10.22
C GLN A 444 18.69 -18.99 -11.56
N PRO A 445 18.01 -18.63 -12.64
CA PRO A 445 18.28 -19.19 -13.95
C PRO A 445 19.71 -18.83 -14.42
N THR A 446 20.57 -19.80 -14.53
CA THR A 446 21.94 -19.66 -15.07
C THR A 446 22.26 -20.78 -16.02
N LEU A 447 23.14 -20.54 -16.98
CA LEU A 447 23.49 -21.51 -18.02
C LEU A 447 24.42 -22.62 -17.54
N LYS A 448 25.12 -22.47 -16.41
CA LYS A 448 26.17 -23.38 -15.98
C LYS A 448 25.85 -24.24 -14.75
N ASP A 449 24.93 -23.84 -13.90
CA ASP A 449 24.65 -24.57 -12.68
C ASP A 449 23.35 -25.37 -12.80
N THR A 450 23.44 -26.68 -12.71
CA THR A 450 22.31 -27.61 -12.76
C THR A 450 21.61 -27.80 -11.41
N ARG A 451 22.14 -27.21 -10.32
CA ARG A 451 21.52 -27.29 -9.01
C ARG A 451 20.24 -26.48 -8.98
N PHE A 452 19.18 -27.07 -8.42
CA PHE A 452 17.88 -26.40 -8.32
C PHE A 452 17.95 -25.12 -7.45
N PHE A 453 18.62 -25.19 -6.27
CA PHE A 453 18.95 -24.03 -5.47
C PHE A 453 20.41 -23.68 -5.64
N ASN A 454 20.67 -22.56 -6.26
CA ASN A 454 22.01 -22.09 -6.61
C ASN A 454 22.37 -20.76 -5.96
N THR A 455 21.46 -20.17 -5.19
CA THR A 455 21.71 -18.99 -4.36
C THR A 455 21.27 -19.24 -2.94
N SER A 456 22.01 -18.70 -1.98
CA SER A 456 21.61 -18.72 -0.58
C SER A 456 21.97 -17.41 0.09
N GLU A 457 21.17 -17.02 1.06
CA GLU A 457 21.43 -15.89 1.93
C GLU A 457 21.15 -16.28 3.37
N VAL A 458 22.11 -16.01 4.24
CA VAL A 458 21.95 -16.17 5.69
C VAL A 458 22.19 -14.82 6.32
N SER A 459 21.23 -14.35 7.13
CA SER A 459 21.31 -13.06 7.79
C SER A 459 20.93 -13.17 9.27
N GLY A 460 21.52 -12.29 10.07
CA GLY A 460 21.18 -12.10 11.47
C GLY A 460 21.24 -10.64 11.84
N ASP A 461 20.26 -10.17 12.59
CA ASP A 461 20.26 -8.81 13.14
C ASP A 461 19.80 -8.78 14.60
N ILE A 462 20.38 -7.85 15.32
CA ILE A 462 19.98 -7.44 16.67
C ILE A 462 19.39 -6.05 16.61
N ARG A 463 18.23 -5.88 17.19
CA ARG A 463 17.51 -4.62 17.21
C ARG A 463 17.06 -4.25 18.61
N LEU A 464 17.44 -3.09 19.09
CA LEU A 464 17.01 -2.52 20.35
C LEU A 464 16.11 -1.31 20.11
N ILE A 465 14.87 -1.40 20.55
CA ILE A 465 13.83 -0.39 20.34
C ILE A 465 13.52 0.29 21.66
N PHE A 466 13.70 1.61 21.73
CA PHE A 466 13.27 2.45 22.85
C PHE A 466 11.97 3.19 22.46
N PRO A 467 10.93 3.19 23.32
CA PRO A 467 9.67 3.90 23.03
C PRO A 467 9.76 5.41 23.34
N SER A 468 10.87 6.02 23.01
CA SER A 468 11.16 7.45 23.19
C SER A 468 12.35 7.85 22.33
N ILE A 469 12.55 9.15 22.10
CA ILE A 469 13.81 9.65 21.53
C ILE A 469 14.89 9.59 22.60
N VAL A 470 15.94 8.82 22.33
CA VAL A 470 17.17 8.77 23.10
C VAL A 470 18.20 9.65 22.38
N PHE A 471 18.34 10.87 22.86
CA PHE A 471 19.22 11.87 22.28
C PHE A 471 19.83 12.74 23.40
N PRO A 472 21.07 13.23 23.29
CA PRO A 472 21.71 14.03 24.34
C PRO A 472 20.93 15.29 24.72
N LEU A 473 20.24 15.92 23.77
CA LEU A 473 19.45 17.13 24.01
C LEU A 473 17.99 16.78 24.31
N ASN A 474 17.29 17.67 25.01
CA ASN A 474 15.89 17.47 25.33
C ASN A 474 14.98 17.75 24.12
N THR A 475 14.58 16.72 23.42
CA THR A 475 13.75 16.79 22.20
C THR A 475 12.24 16.85 22.47
N ARG A 476 11.78 16.78 23.72
CA ARG A 476 10.34 16.61 24.09
C ARG A 476 9.46 17.78 23.66
N LYS A 477 10.01 19.00 23.57
CA LYS A 477 9.29 20.17 23.08
C LYS A 477 8.98 20.07 21.59
N LEU A 478 9.91 19.47 20.80
CA LEU A 478 9.79 19.28 19.36
C LEU A 478 9.02 17.99 19.02
N ILE A 479 9.30 16.91 19.75
CA ILE A 479 8.73 15.57 19.52
C ILE A 479 8.10 15.08 20.83
N PRO A 480 6.89 15.56 21.16
CA PRO A 480 6.15 15.12 22.34
C PRO A 480 5.75 13.64 22.27
N TYR A 481 5.50 13.02 23.42
CA TYR A 481 5.16 11.60 23.52
C TYR A 481 3.89 11.19 22.77
N TYR A 482 2.92 12.11 22.58
CA TYR A 482 1.72 11.81 21.78
C TYR A 482 2.03 11.54 20.29
N MET A 483 3.20 11.93 19.81
CA MET A 483 3.72 11.57 18.47
C MET A 483 4.29 10.15 18.41
N THR A 484 4.18 9.38 19.51
CA THR A 484 4.65 7.99 19.61
C THR A 484 6.09 7.79 19.13
N PRO A 485 7.05 8.56 19.69
CA PRO A 485 8.43 8.53 19.27
C PRO A 485 9.12 7.21 19.61
N GLN A 486 10.03 6.79 18.75
CA GLN A 486 10.87 5.60 18.94
C GLN A 486 12.31 5.88 18.53
N THR A 487 13.25 5.27 19.25
CA THR A 487 14.66 5.16 18.84
C THR A 487 14.94 3.68 18.56
N ILE A 488 15.55 3.40 17.42
CA ILE A 488 15.91 2.05 17.00
C ILE A 488 17.42 2.03 16.81
N LEU A 489 18.08 1.16 17.56
CA LEU A 489 19.48 0.81 17.36
C LEU A 489 19.50 -0.60 16.79
N GLN A 490 20.12 -0.77 15.63
CA GLN A 490 20.18 -2.06 14.94
C GLN A 490 21.59 -2.32 14.45
N GLY A 491 22.05 -3.56 14.60
CA GLY A 491 23.25 -4.08 13.96
C GLY A 491 22.95 -5.40 13.30
N GLY A 492 23.53 -5.66 12.15
CA GLY A 492 23.26 -6.90 11.42
C GLY A 492 24.39 -7.30 10.49
N MET A 493 24.37 -8.57 10.12
CA MET A 493 25.27 -9.15 9.15
C MET A 493 24.50 -10.09 8.24
N SER A 494 24.80 -10.05 6.95
CA SER A 494 24.33 -11.03 5.98
C SER A 494 25.48 -11.57 5.17
N TYR A 495 25.35 -12.86 4.82
CA TYR A 495 26.22 -13.54 3.90
C TYR A 495 25.36 -14.11 2.78
N GLN A 496 25.59 -13.67 1.57
CA GLN A 496 24.88 -14.10 0.37
C GLN A 496 25.86 -14.84 -0.53
N THR A 497 25.54 -16.08 -0.83
CA THR A 497 26.20 -16.86 -1.86
C THR A 497 25.36 -16.78 -3.13
N ASN A 498 25.94 -16.15 -4.12
CA ASN A 498 25.38 -16.16 -5.47
C ASN A 498 26.36 -16.90 -6.36
N ILE A 499 25.93 -17.47 -7.49
CA ILE A 499 26.86 -18.14 -8.40
C ILE A 499 27.90 -17.11 -8.84
N GLY A 500 29.03 -17.11 -8.13
CA GLY A 500 30.28 -16.44 -8.42
C GLY A 500 30.50 -15.06 -7.82
N LEU A 501 29.52 -14.38 -7.22
CA LEU A 501 29.74 -13.18 -6.40
C LEU A 501 29.16 -13.40 -5.02
N ASP A 502 30.02 -13.88 -4.12
CA ASP A 502 29.66 -13.97 -2.72
C ASP A 502 29.82 -12.61 -2.07
N LYS A 503 28.79 -12.20 -1.34
CA LYS A 503 28.76 -10.90 -0.65
C LYS A 503 28.59 -11.08 0.83
N ARG A 504 29.38 -10.34 1.59
CA ARG A 504 29.18 -10.17 3.03
C ARG A 504 28.80 -8.72 3.30
N THR A 505 27.66 -8.50 3.93
CA THR A 505 27.20 -7.17 4.29
C THR A 505 27.15 -7.05 5.81
N THR A 506 27.79 -6.04 6.36
CA THR A 506 27.65 -5.64 7.77
C THR A 506 26.95 -4.31 7.82
N SER A 507 25.94 -4.18 8.69
CA SER A 507 25.13 -2.97 8.79
C SER A 507 24.96 -2.51 10.23
N GLY A 508 24.85 -1.18 10.41
CA GLY A 508 24.56 -0.53 11.68
C GLY A 508 23.61 0.63 11.45
N LEU A 509 22.62 0.81 12.32
CA LEU A 509 21.58 1.81 12.15
C LEU A 509 21.22 2.45 13.49
N LEU A 510 21.20 3.77 13.54
CA LEU A 510 20.56 4.56 14.58
C LEU A 510 19.44 5.39 13.95
N ARG A 511 18.20 5.01 14.24
CA ARG A 511 16.98 5.55 13.63
C ARG A 511 16.05 6.15 14.67
N TYR A 512 15.50 7.31 14.35
CA TYR A 512 14.39 7.92 15.06
C TYR A 512 13.14 7.87 14.20
N VAL A 513 12.02 7.51 14.81
CA VAL A 513 10.71 7.44 14.13
C VAL A 513 9.68 8.12 15.00
N TRP A 514 8.83 8.95 14.41
CA TRP A 514 7.67 9.52 15.11
C TRP A 514 6.54 9.83 14.13
N ASN A 515 5.34 9.95 14.67
CA ASN A 515 4.13 10.26 13.92
C ASN A 515 3.68 11.68 14.31
N PRO A 516 3.66 12.66 13.40
CA PRO A 516 3.15 14.01 13.67
C PRO A 516 1.68 14.02 14.12
N ARG A 517 1.21 15.20 14.48
CA ARG A 517 -0.06 15.44 15.17
C ARG A 517 -1.29 14.72 14.60
N ASN A 518 -1.39 14.58 13.28
CA ASN A 518 -2.51 13.88 12.61
C ASN A 518 -2.40 12.35 12.64
N GLN A 519 -1.27 11.82 13.07
CA GLN A 519 -0.91 10.38 13.15
C GLN A 519 -1.02 9.57 11.85
N LYS A 520 -1.42 10.20 10.75
CA LYS A 520 -1.39 9.63 9.41
C LYS A 520 -0.04 9.84 8.74
N ASN A 521 0.68 10.88 9.16
CA ASN A 521 2.01 11.19 8.68
C ASN A 521 3.06 10.46 9.50
N LYS A 522 4.22 10.22 8.90
CA LYS A 522 5.34 9.54 9.54
C LYS A 522 6.65 10.24 9.21
N VAL A 523 7.48 10.44 10.21
CA VAL A 523 8.85 10.91 10.04
C VAL A 523 9.80 9.78 10.42
N ILE A 524 10.82 9.58 9.59
CA ILE A 524 11.92 8.66 9.82
C ILE A 524 13.20 9.47 9.66
N PHE A 525 14.03 9.49 10.70
CA PHE A 525 15.33 10.13 10.66
C PHE A 525 16.40 9.09 11.01
N ASP A 526 17.16 8.68 10.00
CA ASP A 526 18.34 7.86 10.19
C ASP A 526 19.51 8.79 10.49
N LEU A 527 19.88 8.87 11.76
CA LEU A 527 21.01 9.71 12.15
C LEU A 527 22.32 9.10 11.63
N ILE A 528 22.45 7.78 11.78
CA ILE A 528 23.60 7.03 11.31
C ILE A 528 23.09 5.74 10.66
N ASN A 529 23.44 5.52 9.41
CA ASN A 529 23.23 4.28 8.69
C ASN A 529 24.58 3.86 8.08
N VAL A 530 25.16 2.81 8.64
CA VAL A 530 26.44 2.25 8.19
C VAL A 530 26.14 0.99 7.41
N GLN A 531 26.75 0.87 6.24
CA GLN A 531 26.71 -0.33 5.43
C GLN A 531 28.10 -0.60 4.88
N TYR A 532 28.65 -1.76 5.18
CA TYR A 532 29.89 -2.27 4.65
C TYR A 532 29.62 -3.52 3.83
N VAL A 533 29.83 -3.43 2.52
CA VAL A 533 29.65 -4.52 1.57
C VAL A 533 31.01 -4.98 1.10
N ASN A 534 31.30 -6.25 1.31
CA ASN A 534 32.51 -6.90 0.85
C ASN A 534 32.17 -7.98 -0.16
N ASN A 535 32.66 -7.82 -1.39
CA ASN A 535 32.59 -8.82 -2.44
C ASN A 535 33.79 -9.77 -2.31
N ILE A 536 33.50 -11.08 -2.08
CA ILE A 536 34.52 -12.06 -1.71
C ILE A 536 35.18 -12.66 -2.94
N ASN A 537 34.43 -12.93 -4.02
CA ASN A 537 34.91 -13.62 -5.22
C ASN A 537 34.70 -12.79 -6.50
N PRO A 538 35.31 -11.58 -6.63
CA PRO A 538 35.13 -10.73 -7.80
C PRO A 538 35.66 -11.36 -9.09
N GLY A 539 36.64 -12.27 -9.02
CA GLY A 539 37.19 -13.00 -10.17
C GLY A 539 36.20 -13.89 -10.92
N ASN A 540 35.10 -14.25 -10.29
CA ASN A 540 34.05 -15.06 -10.94
C ASN A 540 33.00 -14.22 -11.70
N PHE A 541 33.18 -12.91 -11.82
CA PHE A 541 32.22 -11.99 -12.44
C PHE A 541 31.75 -12.47 -13.82
N PHE A 542 32.68 -12.83 -14.73
CA PHE A 542 32.36 -13.25 -16.09
C PHE A 542 31.71 -14.64 -16.18
N ASN A 543 31.76 -15.43 -15.12
CA ASN A 543 31.00 -16.68 -15.05
C ASN A 543 29.49 -16.43 -14.83
N ILE A 544 29.11 -15.28 -14.28
CA ILE A 544 27.72 -14.95 -13.93
C ILE A 544 27.11 -14.02 -14.95
N TYR A 545 27.83 -12.96 -15.30
CA TYR A 545 27.36 -11.89 -16.17
C TYR A 545 27.66 -12.26 -17.63
N GLN A 546 26.89 -13.23 -18.13
CA GLN A 546 27.10 -13.82 -19.44
C GLN A 546 27.01 -12.80 -20.59
N SER A 547 26.08 -11.86 -20.54
CA SER A 547 25.97 -10.85 -21.59
C SER A 547 27.20 -9.95 -21.65
N THR A 548 27.76 -9.63 -20.48
CA THR A 548 29.01 -8.86 -20.37
C THR A 548 30.19 -9.66 -20.85
N TYR A 549 30.24 -10.97 -20.52
CA TYR A 549 31.28 -11.89 -21.00
C TYR A 549 31.20 -12.09 -22.52
N GLU A 550 30.01 -12.33 -23.08
CA GLU A 550 29.83 -12.49 -24.53
C GLU A 550 30.26 -11.21 -25.27
N ARG A 551 29.91 -10.05 -24.76
CA ARG A 551 30.34 -8.78 -25.36
C ARG A 551 31.86 -8.63 -25.38
N LEU A 552 32.53 -9.02 -24.29
CA LEU A 552 33.99 -9.03 -24.26
C LEU A 552 34.58 -10.01 -25.26
N ASN A 553 33.98 -11.20 -25.40
CA ASN A 553 34.39 -12.18 -26.42
C ASN A 553 34.15 -11.68 -27.85
N ASP A 554 33.05 -10.96 -28.10
CA ASP A 554 32.80 -10.39 -29.43
C ASP A 554 33.90 -9.41 -29.86
N ILE A 555 34.43 -8.65 -28.90
CA ILE A 555 35.61 -7.80 -29.14
C ILE A 555 36.82 -8.68 -29.36
N ALA A 556 37.09 -9.62 -28.45
CA ALA A 556 38.30 -10.44 -28.46
C ALA A 556 38.43 -11.29 -29.73
N ARG A 557 37.35 -11.85 -30.27
CA ARG A 557 37.31 -12.66 -31.50
C ARG A 557 37.73 -11.89 -32.75
N LYS A 558 37.79 -10.57 -32.73
CA LYS A 558 38.29 -9.77 -33.85
C LYS A 558 39.81 -9.77 -33.96
N TYR A 559 40.50 -10.27 -32.91
CA TYR A 559 41.94 -10.24 -32.79
C TYR A 559 42.51 -11.65 -32.66
N SER A 560 43.74 -11.88 -33.24
CA SER A 560 44.44 -13.15 -33.10
C SER A 560 45.10 -13.21 -31.72
N LEU A 561 44.41 -13.83 -30.75
CA LEU A 561 44.87 -13.89 -29.38
C LEU A 561 45.55 -15.23 -29.06
N GLY A 562 46.63 -15.21 -28.29
CA GLY A 562 47.33 -16.40 -27.81
C GLY A 562 46.58 -17.15 -26.67
N SER A 563 47.07 -18.34 -26.34
CA SER A 563 46.52 -19.22 -25.30
C SER A 563 46.50 -18.61 -23.90
N ARG A 564 47.21 -17.52 -23.65
CA ARG A 564 47.14 -16.74 -22.41
C ARG A 564 45.75 -16.11 -22.18
N TYR A 565 45.04 -15.86 -23.29
CA TYR A 565 43.72 -15.17 -23.22
C TYR A 565 42.57 -16.11 -23.51
N VAL A 566 42.71 -17.01 -24.50
CA VAL A 566 41.59 -17.77 -25.02
C VAL A 566 41.74 -19.28 -24.77
N ASP A 567 40.60 -19.96 -24.67
CA ASP A 567 40.49 -21.41 -24.61
C ASP A 567 40.62 -22.05 -26.02
N SER A 568 40.56 -23.37 -26.07
CA SER A 568 40.63 -24.14 -27.32
C SER A 568 39.50 -23.83 -28.30
N ARG A 569 38.45 -23.13 -27.89
CA ARG A 569 37.32 -22.70 -28.73
C ARG A 569 37.44 -21.25 -29.19
N GLY A 570 38.53 -20.56 -28.83
CA GLY A 570 38.76 -19.15 -29.15
C GLY A 570 37.97 -18.16 -28.28
N ASN A 571 37.41 -18.59 -27.15
CA ASN A 571 36.77 -17.71 -26.19
C ASN A 571 37.73 -17.34 -25.05
N LEU A 572 37.67 -16.13 -24.57
CA LEU A 572 38.40 -15.69 -23.39
C LEU A 572 38.10 -16.63 -22.20
N THR A 573 39.12 -17.07 -21.46
CA THR A 573 38.84 -17.80 -20.23
C THR A 573 38.26 -16.88 -19.19
N PRO A 574 37.11 -17.24 -18.55
CA PRO A 574 36.34 -16.29 -17.74
C PRO A 574 37.08 -15.71 -16.53
N SER A 575 38.06 -16.43 -15.98
CA SER A 575 38.76 -16.02 -14.75
C SER A 575 40.12 -15.35 -15.02
N GLU A 576 40.85 -15.75 -16.05
CA GLU A 576 42.19 -15.23 -16.32
C GLU A 576 42.26 -14.47 -17.64
N GLY A 577 41.77 -15.07 -18.71
CA GLY A 577 41.88 -14.52 -20.05
C GLY A 577 41.15 -13.19 -20.20
N THR A 578 39.98 -13.07 -19.57
CA THR A 578 39.22 -11.81 -19.57
C THR A 578 39.97 -10.69 -18.92
N PHE A 579 40.59 -10.95 -17.77
CA PHE A 579 41.34 -9.90 -17.02
C PHE A 579 42.65 -9.57 -17.70
N ASN A 580 43.40 -10.59 -18.16
CA ASN A 580 44.61 -10.37 -18.91
C ASN A 580 44.35 -9.55 -20.18
N PHE A 581 43.29 -9.89 -20.93
CA PHE A 581 42.91 -9.14 -22.13
C PHE A 581 42.59 -7.68 -21.84
N MET A 582 41.80 -7.40 -20.82
CA MET A 582 41.47 -6.02 -20.46
C MET A 582 42.70 -5.24 -19.93
N ASN A 583 43.50 -5.85 -19.05
CA ASN A 583 44.65 -5.20 -18.44
C ASN A 583 45.73 -4.90 -19.48
N ASP A 584 46.06 -5.84 -20.33
CA ASP A 584 47.11 -5.65 -21.36
C ASP A 584 46.72 -4.58 -22.38
N ILE A 585 45.41 -4.36 -22.63
CA ILE A 585 44.95 -3.24 -23.44
C ILE A 585 45.08 -1.91 -22.67
N PHE A 586 44.70 -1.87 -21.39
CA PHE A 586 44.83 -0.68 -20.61
C PHE A 586 46.29 -0.26 -20.32
N GLU A 587 47.16 -1.23 -20.22
CA GLU A 587 48.63 -1.01 -20.10
C GLU A 587 49.30 -0.69 -21.44
N GLY A 588 48.60 -0.82 -22.57
CA GLY A 588 49.09 -0.56 -23.89
C GLY A 588 49.97 -1.67 -24.47
N THR A 589 50.02 -2.84 -23.81
CA THR A 589 50.78 -4.00 -24.31
C THR A 589 50.06 -4.76 -25.42
N LEU A 590 48.70 -4.63 -25.46
CA LEU A 590 47.87 -5.15 -26.55
C LEU A 590 47.09 -4.01 -27.19
N THR A 591 47.24 -3.81 -28.50
CA THR A 591 46.54 -2.77 -29.26
C THR A 591 45.28 -3.33 -29.89
N ILE A 592 44.15 -2.60 -29.72
CA ILE A 592 42.88 -2.89 -30.39
C ILE A 592 42.45 -1.69 -31.25
N GLN A 593 41.43 -1.87 -32.09
CA GLN A 593 40.89 -0.80 -32.92
C GLN A 593 40.14 0.23 -32.06
N ASP A 594 40.18 1.50 -32.46
CA ASP A 594 39.55 2.62 -31.71
C ASP A 594 38.06 2.40 -31.47
N GLU A 595 37.35 1.76 -32.42
CA GLU A 595 35.93 1.44 -32.29
C GLU A 595 35.61 0.45 -31.14
N ASP A 596 36.55 -0.41 -30.74
CA ASP A 596 36.42 -1.41 -29.71
C ASP A 596 36.86 -0.88 -28.32
N ILE A 597 37.59 0.21 -28.27
CA ILE A 597 38.07 0.80 -27.01
C ILE A 597 36.89 1.19 -26.11
N LEU A 598 35.91 1.91 -26.63
CA LEU A 598 34.78 2.40 -25.84
C LEU A 598 33.87 1.25 -25.33
N PRO A 599 33.52 0.23 -26.15
CA PRO A 599 32.84 -0.98 -25.67
C PRO A 599 33.62 -1.72 -24.56
N LEU A 600 34.93 -1.83 -24.67
CA LEU A 600 35.78 -2.44 -23.64
C LEU A 600 35.75 -1.67 -22.34
N PHE A 601 35.86 -0.35 -22.39
CA PHE A 601 35.71 0.49 -21.21
C PHE A 601 34.35 0.29 -20.53
N GLY A 602 33.28 0.07 -21.30
CA GLY A 602 31.97 -0.22 -20.74
C GLY A 602 31.90 -1.53 -19.95
N VAL A 603 32.62 -2.55 -20.43
CA VAL A 603 32.75 -3.84 -19.72
C VAL A 603 33.56 -3.65 -18.43
N ALA A 604 34.67 -2.94 -18.48
CA ALA A 604 35.53 -2.70 -17.34
C ALA A 604 34.84 -1.81 -16.27
N GLU A 605 34.13 -0.75 -16.69
CA GLU A 605 33.31 0.08 -15.82
C GLU A 605 32.24 -0.74 -15.10
N ARG A 606 31.54 -1.60 -15.84
CA ARG A 606 30.53 -2.51 -15.31
C ARG A 606 31.10 -3.47 -14.27
N TYR A 607 32.20 -4.11 -14.60
CA TYR A 607 32.91 -4.99 -13.66
C TYR A 607 33.25 -4.23 -12.37
N ARG A 608 33.91 -3.07 -12.48
CA ARG A 608 34.29 -2.25 -11.33
C ARG A 608 33.09 -1.90 -10.46
N ARG A 609 31.99 -1.39 -11.04
CA ARG A 609 30.82 -0.96 -10.30
C ARG A 609 30.13 -2.08 -9.52
N ILE A 610 30.13 -3.31 -10.03
CA ILE A 610 29.45 -4.43 -9.38
C ILE A 610 30.34 -5.12 -8.36
N THR A 611 31.64 -5.17 -8.60
CA THR A 611 32.60 -5.93 -7.77
C THR A 611 33.30 -5.11 -6.69
N ASN A 612 33.22 -3.80 -6.76
CA ASN A 612 33.82 -2.95 -5.73
C ASN A 612 33.20 -3.23 -4.35
N ASN A 613 34.08 -3.16 -3.34
CA ASN A 613 33.62 -3.12 -1.97
C ASN A 613 33.10 -1.72 -1.66
N ASP A 614 31.96 -1.65 -0.97
CA ASP A 614 31.34 -0.39 -0.62
C ASP A 614 31.38 -0.15 0.89
N PHE A 615 31.79 1.03 1.30
CA PHE A 615 31.64 1.50 2.68
C PHE A 615 30.81 2.78 2.68
N ILE A 616 29.61 2.71 3.21
CA ILE A 616 28.63 3.78 3.19
C ILE A 616 28.31 4.16 4.63
N VAL A 617 28.48 5.44 4.97
CA VAL A 617 27.98 6.04 6.22
C VAL A 617 27.09 7.21 5.85
N ALA A 618 25.80 7.02 6.00
CA ALA A 618 24.80 7.97 5.55
C ALA A 618 23.91 8.47 6.69
N SER A 619 23.39 9.67 6.55
CA SER A 619 22.27 10.19 7.32
C SER A 619 21.12 10.49 6.38
N SER A 620 19.88 10.16 6.78
CA SER A 620 18.72 10.41 5.93
C SER A 620 17.52 10.90 6.71
N PHE A 621 16.72 11.75 6.06
CA PHE A 621 15.45 12.24 6.58
C PHE A 621 14.33 11.87 5.59
N THR A 622 13.31 11.18 6.08
CA THR A 622 12.15 10.80 5.28
C THR A 622 10.87 11.33 5.94
N TYR A 623 10.05 12.04 5.16
CA TYR A 623 8.74 12.49 5.58
C TYR A 623 7.66 11.89 4.68
N ILE A 624 6.69 11.21 5.30
CA ILE A 624 5.57 10.59 4.62
C ILE A 624 4.28 11.30 5.03
N ILE A 625 3.63 11.94 4.07
CA ILE A 625 2.31 12.55 4.22
C ILE A 625 1.30 11.58 3.64
N ASN A 626 0.29 11.20 4.41
CA ASN A 626 -0.71 10.25 3.96
C ASN A 626 -2.12 10.73 4.37
N SER A 627 -3.01 10.85 3.38
CA SER A 627 -4.41 11.21 3.63
C SER A 627 -5.32 10.00 3.86
N LYS A 628 -4.80 8.78 3.66
CA LYS A 628 -5.57 7.54 3.79
C LYS A 628 -6.12 7.39 5.21
N SER A 629 -7.44 7.22 5.32
CA SER A 629 -8.13 7.11 6.61
C SER A 629 -8.50 5.67 6.97
N GLN A 630 -8.75 4.84 5.97
CA GLN A 630 -9.12 3.43 6.13
C GLN A 630 -8.37 2.56 5.12
N PHE A 631 -8.25 1.26 5.40
CA PHE A 631 -7.55 0.32 4.53
C PHE A 631 -8.12 0.29 3.09
N PHE A 632 -9.44 0.39 2.95
CA PHE A 632 -10.14 0.37 1.65
C PHE A 632 -10.42 1.76 1.06
N ASP A 633 -9.74 2.80 1.56
CA ASP A 633 -9.93 4.16 1.05
C ASP A 633 -9.47 4.24 -0.41
N ARG A 634 -10.41 4.59 -1.30
CA ARG A 634 -10.16 4.70 -2.75
C ARG A 634 -9.92 6.14 -3.20
N ASN A 635 -9.96 7.09 -2.29
CA ASN A 635 -9.65 8.49 -2.55
C ASN A 635 -8.62 8.96 -1.54
N PHE A 636 -7.36 8.74 -1.84
CA PHE A 636 -6.28 9.17 -0.96
C PHE A 636 -5.10 9.69 -1.76
N SER A 637 -4.23 10.42 -1.09
CA SER A 637 -2.91 10.81 -1.61
C SER A 637 -1.85 10.45 -0.59
N GLN A 638 -0.69 10.04 -1.08
CA GLN A 638 0.51 9.83 -0.29
C GLN A 638 1.66 10.53 -0.97
N LEU A 639 2.42 11.30 -0.21
CA LEU A 639 3.68 11.91 -0.65
C LEU A 639 4.78 11.42 0.29
N ARG A 640 5.82 10.83 -0.27
CA ARG A 640 7.05 10.49 0.42
C ARG A 640 8.18 11.36 -0.12
N PHE A 641 8.80 12.08 0.76
CA PHE A 641 10.01 12.86 0.48
C PHE A 641 11.16 12.27 1.28
N LYS A 642 12.31 12.02 0.65
CA LYS A 642 13.53 11.54 1.29
C LYS A 642 14.73 12.35 0.82
N ILE A 643 15.57 12.76 1.75
CA ILE A 643 16.91 13.28 1.49
C ILE A 643 17.92 12.42 2.25
N GLU A 644 19.08 12.23 1.66
CA GLU A 644 20.14 11.42 2.24
C GLU A 644 21.51 12.02 1.87
N GLY A 645 22.42 12.08 2.82
CA GLY A 645 23.79 12.47 2.60
C GLY A 645 24.74 11.42 3.14
N ALA A 646 25.69 10.99 2.36
CA ALA A 646 26.67 9.97 2.72
C ALA A 646 28.11 10.52 2.67
N GLY A 647 28.95 10.02 3.56
CA GLY A 647 30.38 10.25 3.56
C GLY A 647 30.89 11.62 4.04
N SER A 648 30.01 12.64 4.16
CA SER A 648 30.44 14.00 4.53
C SER A 648 31.09 14.08 5.92
N LEU A 649 30.52 13.35 6.88
CA LEU A 649 31.09 13.29 8.24
C LEU A 649 32.47 12.62 8.24
N LEU A 650 32.64 11.54 7.49
CA LEU A 650 33.91 10.84 7.35
C LEU A 650 34.95 11.73 6.68
N ASN A 651 34.56 12.48 5.66
CA ASN A 651 35.43 13.39 4.96
C ASN A 651 35.90 14.56 5.88
N ALA A 652 34.99 15.08 6.71
CA ALA A 652 35.36 16.10 7.70
C ALA A 652 36.38 15.56 8.75
N ILE A 653 36.22 14.33 9.20
CA ILE A 653 37.14 13.63 10.10
C ILE A 653 38.49 13.41 9.39
N ALA A 654 38.49 12.87 8.18
CA ALA A 654 39.70 12.61 7.39
C ALA A 654 40.50 13.89 7.13
N ALA A 655 39.83 14.99 6.79
CA ALA A 655 40.45 16.31 6.59
C ALA A 655 41.10 16.84 7.88
N THR A 656 40.47 16.61 9.04
CA THR A 656 40.99 17.04 10.35
C THR A 656 42.26 16.29 10.74
N TYR A 657 42.32 14.99 10.46
CA TYR A 657 43.45 14.13 10.81
C TYR A 657 44.51 14.00 9.71
N LYS A 658 44.34 14.70 8.56
CA LYS A 658 45.27 14.67 7.42
C LYS A 658 45.66 13.24 7.02
N VAL A 659 44.63 12.39 6.82
CA VAL A 659 44.85 10.98 6.44
C VAL A 659 45.54 10.94 5.09
N VAL A 660 46.77 10.40 5.07
CA VAL A 660 47.57 10.17 3.85
C VAL A 660 47.46 8.69 3.51
N ASN A 661 47.04 8.37 2.29
CA ASN A 661 46.98 7.00 1.82
C ASN A 661 48.38 6.49 1.51
N SER A 662 48.75 5.35 2.09
CA SER A 662 50.06 4.71 1.93
C SER A 662 50.30 4.17 0.50
N ASP A 663 49.21 4.03 -0.31
CA ASP A 663 49.23 3.48 -1.66
C ASP A 663 49.24 4.54 -2.79
N GLY A 664 49.44 5.83 -2.43
CA GLY A 664 49.44 6.93 -3.41
C GLY A 664 48.04 7.27 -3.98
N SER A 665 46.97 6.64 -3.51
CA SER A 665 45.60 6.96 -3.91
C SER A 665 45.22 8.37 -3.44
N THR A 666 44.56 9.14 -4.31
CA THR A 666 43.98 10.45 -3.98
C THR A 666 42.68 10.34 -3.19
N LYS A 667 42.10 9.14 -3.08
CA LYS A 667 40.84 8.86 -2.40
C LYS A 667 41.08 8.35 -0.98
N ASN A 668 40.30 8.88 -0.05
CA ASN A 668 40.38 8.48 1.35
C ASN A 668 39.78 7.09 1.55
N LYS A 669 40.46 6.23 2.31
CA LYS A 669 40.03 4.88 2.65
C LYS A 669 39.78 4.74 4.15
N LEU A 670 38.79 3.94 4.53
CA LEU A 670 38.55 3.52 5.89
C LEU A 670 38.43 1.98 5.91
N PHE A 671 39.14 1.30 6.80
CA PHE A 671 39.27 -0.16 6.81
C PHE A 671 39.75 -0.74 5.47
N GLY A 672 40.61 -0.02 4.75
CA GLY A 672 41.12 -0.42 3.44
C GLY A 672 40.17 -0.25 2.27
N VAL A 673 38.98 0.30 2.48
CA VAL A 673 37.94 0.51 1.46
C VAL A 673 37.64 2.00 1.29
N GLU A 674 37.48 2.45 0.04
CA GLU A 674 37.01 3.80 -0.28
C GLU A 674 35.59 3.98 0.24
N TYR A 675 35.35 5.04 1.03
CA TYR A 675 33.98 5.31 1.48
C TYR A 675 33.22 6.13 0.46
N ALA A 676 31.93 5.78 0.29
CA ALA A 676 31.04 6.46 -0.63
C ALA A 676 30.67 7.85 -0.13
N GLN A 677 30.72 8.84 -1.04
CA GLN A 677 30.33 10.21 -0.75
C GLN A 677 29.32 10.69 -1.81
N TYR A 678 28.07 10.91 -1.40
CA TYR A 678 26.98 11.33 -2.29
C TYR A 678 25.87 12.07 -1.55
N ALA A 679 25.10 12.85 -2.31
CA ALA A 679 23.82 13.41 -1.88
C ALA A 679 22.68 12.80 -2.70
N LYS A 680 21.60 12.38 -2.05
CA LYS A 680 20.46 11.71 -2.67
C LYS A 680 19.14 12.36 -2.26
N ALA A 681 18.24 12.58 -3.22
CA ALA A 681 16.91 13.10 -2.99
C ALA A 681 15.87 12.26 -3.76
N GLU A 682 14.75 11.98 -3.10
CA GLU A 682 13.65 11.21 -3.68
C GLU A 682 12.31 11.85 -3.35
N VAL A 683 11.41 11.87 -4.33
CA VAL A 683 10.01 12.23 -4.18
C VAL A 683 9.16 11.13 -4.81
N ASP A 684 8.22 10.57 -4.04
CA ASP A 684 7.27 9.54 -4.51
C ASP A 684 5.86 9.99 -4.15
N PHE A 685 5.06 10.30 -5.16
CA PHE A 685 3.70 10.77 -5.01
C PHE A 685 2.72 9.75 -5.58
N ILE A 686 1.75 9.34 -4.77
CA ILE A 686 0.68 8.43 -5.16
C ILE A 686 -0.66 9.14 -4.95
N LYS A 687 -1.54 9.06 -5.92
CA LYS A 687 -2.91 9.58 -5.84
C LYS A 687 -3.90 8.59 -6.44
N HIS A 688 -4.97 8.30 -5.69
CA HIS A 688 -6.11 7.56 -6.20
C HIS A 688 -7.31 8.49 -6.38
N PHE A 689 -7.94 8.41 -7.55
CA PHE A 689 -9.13 9.18 -7.91
C PHE A 689 -10.30 8.21 -8.13
N PRO A 690 -11.37 8.26 -7.34
CA PRO A 690 -12.56 7.45 -7.60
C PRO A 690 -13.24 7.93 -8.89
N VAL A 691 -13.43 7.03 -9.85
CA VAL A 691 -14.15 7.28 -11.11
C VAL A 691 -15.60 6.83 -10.95
N SER A 692 -15.81 5.68 -10.29
CA SER A 692 -17.12 5.17 -9.93
C SER A 692 -17.06 4.47 -8.55
N LYS A 693 -18.19 3.89 -8.09
CA LYS A 693 -18.20 3.12 -6.82
C LYS A 693 -17.15 2.01 -6.78
N GLN A 694 -16.83 1.41 -7.89
CA GLN A 694 -15.97 0.22 -7.95
C GLN A 694 -14.74 0.43 -8.83
N SER A 695 -14.66 1.52 -9.59
CA SER A 695 -13.52 1.85 -10.43
C SER A 695 -12.82 3.12 -9.96
N TYR A 696 -11.52 3.15 -10.12
CA TYR A 696 -10.68 4.29 -9.77
C TYR A 696 -9.44 4.37 -10.65
N LEU A 697 -8.92 5.57 -10.78
CA LEU A 697 -7.67 5.87 -11.46
C LEU A 697 -6.59 5.99 -10.39
N ALA A 698 -5.54 5.19 -10.51
CA ALA A 698 -4.37 5.26 -9.67
C ALA A 698 -3.23 5.92 -10.45
N PHE A 699 -2.61 6.91 -9.86
CA PHE A 699 -1.48 7.66 -10.41
C PHE A 699 -0.31 7.58 -9.45
N ARG A 700 0.90 7.37 -9.97
CA ARG A 700 2.15 7.48 -9.24
C ARG A 700 3.15 8.29 -10.04
N SER A 701 3.91 9.13 -9.36
CA SER A 701 5.07 9.85 -9.89
C SER A 701 6.25 9.65 -8.96
N PHE A 702 7.36 9.19 -9.49
CA PHE A 702 8.61 9.04 -8.75
C PHE A 702 9.72 9.82 -9.44
N LEU A 703 10.45 10.58 -8.65
CA LEU A 703 11.69 11.24 -9.04
C LEU A 703 12.75 10.92 -7.98
N GLY A 704 13.88 10.41 -8.41
CA GLY A 704 15.04 10.17 -7.55
C GLY A 704 16.31 10.62 -8.25
N VAL A 705 17.20 11.26 -7.51
CA VAL A 705 18.53 11.65 -7.98
C VAL A 705 19.55 11.46 -6.87
N ALA A 706 20.71 10.91 -7.25
CA ALA A 706 21.85 10.73 -6.35
C ALA A 706 23.11 11.27 -7.05
N ILE A 707 23.76 12.25 -6.45
CA ILE A 707 24.92 12.94 -7.02
C ILE A 707 26.15 12.54 -6.23
N PRO A 708 27.13 11.85 -6.85
CA PRO A 708 28.42 11.60 -6.22
C PRO A 708 29.24 12.89 -6.15
N TYR A 709 30.08 13.02 -5.13
CA TYR A 709 31.03 14.14 -4.99
C TYR A 709 32.22 13.77 -4.09
N GLY A 710 33.25 14.61 -4.09
CA GLY A 710 34.40 14.46 -3.20
C GLY A 710 35.14 13.14 -3.40
N ASN A 711 34.96 12.20 -2.47
CA ASN A 711 35.63 10.90 -2.47
C ASN A 711 35.08 9.89 -3.48
N SER A 712 33.93 10.18 -4.14
CA SER A 712 33.26 9.27 -5.07
C SER A 712 33.07 9.86 -6.44
N ASP A 713 33.40 9.11 -7.49
CA ASP A 713 33.13 9.45 -8.89
C ASP A 713 31.79 8.87 -9.38
N ASN A 714 31.28 7.88 -8.69
CA ASN A 714 30.00 7.22 -8.99
C ASN A 714 29.26 6.81 -7.70
N ILE A 715 28.01 6.41 -7.86
CA ILE A 715 27.16 5.94 -6.76
C ILE A 715 27.36 4.44 -6.59
N PRO A 716 27.48 3.90 -5.36
CA PRO A 716 27.47 2.47 -5.11
C PRO A 716 26.27 1.77 -5.76
N PHE A 717 26.48 0.59 -6.33
CA PHE A 717 25.42 -0.19 -6.98
C PHE A 717 24.19 -0.39 -6.07
N SER A 718 24.40 -0.60 -4.78
CA SER A 718 23.34 -0.78 -3.78
C SER A 718 22.46 0.47 -3.58
N GLN A 719 22.91 1.66 -4.00
CA GLN A 719 22.21 2.94 -3.86
C GLN A 719 21.72 3.50 -5.20
N SER A 720 22.07 2.85 -6.30
CA SER A 720 21.66 3.21 -7.66
C SER A 720 20.20 2.87 -7.93
N TYR A 721 19.64 3.44 -8.99
CA TYR A 721 18.30 3.13 -9.48
C TYR A 721 18.36 2.19 -10.68
N PHE A 722 17.32 1.41 -10.85
CA PHE A 722 17.05 0.63 -12.06
C PHE A 722 15.65 0.92 -12.61
N ALA A 723 15.38 0.59 -13.87
CA ALA A 723 14.08 0.72 -14.49
C ALA A 723 13.60 -0.63 -15.07
N GLY A 724 12.26 -0.73 -15.19
CA GLY A 724 11.56 -1.96 -15.57
C GLY A 724 11.09 -2.78 -14.36
N GLY A 725 10.22 -3.72 -14.63
CA GLY A 725 9.69 -4.64 -13.63
C GLY A 725 8.24 -4.39 -13.23
N THR A 726 7.73 -5.31 -12.43
CA THR A 726 6.30 -5.44 -12.10
C THR A 726 5.68 -4.24 -11.38
N THR A 727 6.49 -3.40 -10.74
CA THR A 727 6.04 -2.22 -9.96
C THR A 727 6.59 -0.91 -10.47
N ASP A 728 7.19 -0.94 -11.65
CA ASP A 728 7.85 0.19 -12.29
C ASP A 728 7.33 0.37 -13.72
N ASN A 729 8.14 0.21 -14.75
CA ASN A 729 7.71 0.19 -16.15
C ASN A 729 7.51 -1.26 -16.60
N ARG A 730 6.25 -1.69 -16.68
CA ARG A 730 5.87 -3.08 -16.91
C ARG A 730 6.10 -3.60 -18.33
N GLY A 731 6.48 -2.73 -19.27
CA GLY A 731 6.90 -3.13 -20.61
C GLY A 731 8.29 -3.72 -20.68
N TRP A 732 9.09 -3.58 -19.64
CA TRP A 732 10.43 -4.14 -19.54
C TRP A 732 10.58 -4.98 -18.27
N LYS A 733 11.41 -6.02 -18.35
CA LYS A 733 11.85 -6.76 -17.15
C LYS A 733 12.72 -5.85 -16.27
N ALA A 734 12.86 -6.17 -15.00
CA ALA A 734 13.73 -5.43 -14.10
C ALA A 734 15.16 -5.32 -14.66
N TYR A 735 15.76 -4.14 -14.55
CA TYR A 735 17.09 -3.80 -15.06
C TYR A 735 17.25 -3.82 -16.60
N ARG A 736 16.16 -3.85 -17.37
CA ARG A 736 16.21 -3.95 -18.82
C ARG A 736 15.84 -2.68 -19.57
N LEU A 737 15.58 -1.59 -18.88
CA LEU A 737 15.30 -0.28 -19.47
C LEU A 737 16.40 0.72 -19.06
N GLY A 738 16.96 1.42 -20.04
CA GLY A 738 17.98 2.45 -19.85
C GLY A 738 19.38 1.89 -19.51
N PRO A 739 20.31 2.76 -19.10
CA PRO A 739 20.22 4.22 -18.93
C PRO A 739 20.01 4.95 -20.26
N GLY A 740 19.13 5.95 -20.25
CA GLY A 740 18.81 6.77 -21.44
C GLY A 740 18.47 5.92 -22.66
N ALA A 741 19.15 6.16 -23.79
CA ALA A 741 18.97 5.45 -25.06
C ALA A 741 19.94 4.25 -25.22
N SER A 742 20.43 3.65 -24.17
CA SER A 742 21.51 2.63 -24.23
C SER A 742 21.07 1.27 -24.77
N GLY A 743 19.81 0.94 -24.65
CA GLY A 743 19.32 -0.41 -24.91
C GLY A 743 19.63 -1.42 -23.80
N SER A 744 18.94 -2.53 -23.81
CA SER A 744 19.07 -3.58 -22.78
C SER A 744 20.20 -4.57 -23.10
N ILE A 745 21.42 -4.07 -23.24
CA ILE A 745 22.55 -4.92 -23.63
C ILE A 745 23.24 -5.58 -22.44
N LEU A 746 23.16 -4.94 -21.25
CA LEU A 746 23.82 -5.41 -20.03
C LEU A 746 22.86 -6.13 -19.10
N ASP A 747 23.35 -7.01 -18.22
CA ASP A 747 22.52 -7.84 -17.35
C ASP A 747 21.79 -7.04 -16.29
N TYR A 748 22.40 -6.05 -15.67
CA TYR A 748 21.81 -5.23 -14.59
C TYR A 748 22.09 -3.76 -14.87
N ASN A 749 21.22 -3.11 -15.65
CA ASN A 749 21.32 -1.69 -15.94
C ASN A 749 20.94 -0.86 -14.73
N GLU A 750 21.78 0.10 -14.39
CA GLU A 750 21.59 0.98 -13.24
C GLU A 750 22.09 2.38 -13.57
N ALA A 751 21.58 3.37 -12.83
CA ALA A 751 21.99 4.76 -12.94
C ALA A 751 21.68 5.52 -11.65
N ASN A 752 22.10 6.77 -11.57
CA ASN A 752 21.96 7.58 -10.37
C ASN A 752 20.78 8.57 -10.41
N MET A 753 20.03 8.62 -11.50
CA MET A 753 18.78 9.39 -11.61
C MET A 753 17.68 8.49 -12.19
N LYS A 754 16.45 8.67 -11.69
CA LYS A 754 15.25 7.95 -12.16
C LYS A 754 14.05 8.85 -12.19
N ILE A 755 13.28 8.75 -13.28
CA ILE A 755 11.95 9.34 -13.41
C ILE A 755 10.98 8.23 -13.78
N THR A 756 9.85 8.13 -13.08
CA THR A 756 8.79 7.17 -13.42
C THR A 756 7.42 7.79 -13.18
N LEU A 757 6.53 7.64 -14.15
CA LEU A 757 5.12 8.00 -14.09
C LEU A 757 4.28 6.76 -14.42
N ASN A 758 3.35 6.41 -13.54
CA ASN A 758 2.44 5.29 -13.74
C ASN A 758 1.00 5.78 -13.66
N LEU A 759 0.20 5.38 -14.61
CA LEU A 759 -1.24 5.64 -14.65
C LEU A 759 -1.98 4.34 -14.87
N GLU A 760 -2.90 3.99 -13.97
CA GLU A 760 -3.65 2.74 -14.04
C GLU A 760 -5.13 2.96 -13.75
N TYR A 761 -5.98 2.67 -14.72
CA TYR A 761 -7.43 2.62 -14.54
C TYR A 761 -7.84 1.21 -14.12
N ARG A 762 -8.41 1.09 -12.92
CA ARG A 762 -8.84 -0.17 -12.30
C ARG A 762 -10.36 -0.23 -12.28
N PHE A 763 -10.91 -1.31 -12.82
CA PHE A 763 -12.36 -1.48 -12.97
C PHE A 763 -12.80 -2.93 -12.66
N PRO A 764 -14.02 -3.13 -12.18
CA PRO A 764 -14.54 -4.46 -11.96
C PRO A 764 -14.82 -5.14 -13.32
N ILE A 765 -14.52 -6.43 -13.42
CA ILE A 765 -14.96 -7.27 -14.53
C ILE A 765 -16.11 -8.15 -14.04
N LEU A 766 -15.84 -8.98 -13.01
CA LEU A 766 -16.77 -10.02 -12.58
C LEU A 766 -16.44 -10.47 -11.14
N GLY A 767 -17.32 -10.23 -10.19
CA GLY A 767 -17.12 -10.64 -8.80
C GLY A 767 -15.78 -10.15 -8.23
N ALA A 768 -14.91 -11.08 -7.86
CA ALA A 768 -13.57 -10.78 -7.36
C ALA A 768 -12.57 -10.45 -8.49
N LEU A 769 -12.93 -10.68 -9.76
CA LEU A 769 -12.08 -10.42 -10.90
C LEU A 769 -12.22 -8.95 -11.33
N LYS A 770 -11.08 -8.25 -11.39
CA LYS A 770 -10.95 -6.85 -11.79
C LYS A 770 -10.01 -6.73 -12.99
N GLY A 771 -10.28 -5.76 -13.83
CA GLY A 771 -9.42 -5.38 -14.94
C GLY A 771 -8.60 -4.15 -14.60
N ALA A 772 -7.49 -3.99 -15.32
CA ALA A 772 -6.75 -2.75 -15.35
C ALA A 772 -6.27 -2.44 -16.76
N LEU A 773 -6.29 -1.15 -17.08
CA LEU A 773 -5.59 -0.56 -18.23
C LEU A 773 -4.50 0.32 -17.67
N PHE A 774 -3.29 0.22 -18.18
CA PHE A 774 -2.21 1.01 -17.64
C PHE A 774 -1.28 1.58 -18.71
N THR A 775 -0.64 2.66 -18.34
CA THR A 775 0.46 3.28 -19.08
C THR A 775 1.56 3.61 -18.08
N ASP A 776 2.77 3.13 -18.35
CA ASP A 776 3.96 3.41 -17.56
C ASP A 776 4.96 4.16 -18.43
N VAL A 777 5.52 5.26 -17.89
CA VAL A 777 6.52 6.09 -18.56
C VAL A 777 7.68 6.27 -17.62
N GLY A 778 8.89 6.10 -18.08
CA GLY A 778 10.05 6.35 -17.25
C GLY A 778 11.35 5.83 -17.82
N ASN A 779 12.43 6.18 -17.18
CA ASN A 779 13.77 5.69 -17.49
C ASN A 779 14.73 6.04 -16.33
N ILE A 780 15.97 5.61 -16.46
CA ILE A 780 17.10 5.98 -15.62
C ILE A 780 18.15 6.70 -16.45
N TRP A 781 18.94 7.56 -15.82
CA TRP A 781 20.05 8.28 -16.43
C TRP A 781 21.18 8.48 -15.43
N ASN A 782 22.38 8.76 -15.93
CA ASN A 782 23.49 9.21 -15.10
C ASN A 782 23.60 10.74 -15.11
N VAL A 783 23.79 11.34 -13.93
CA VAL A 783 23.96 12.77 -13.69
C VAL A 783 25.20 12.97 -12.86
N ALA A 784 26.12 13.84 -13.31
CA ALA A 784 27.36 14.14 -12.59
C ALA A 784 28.15 12.86 -12.20
N ASP A 785 28.19 11.89 -13.11
CA ASP A 785 28.80 10.58 -12.95
C ASP A 785 30.00 10.46 -13.90
N ASP A 786 30.93 9.55 -13.62
CA ASP A 786 32.15 9.33 -14.39
C ASP A 786 31.94 8.54 -15.69
N THR A 787 30.71 8.16 -16.02
CA THR A 787 30.42 7.41 -17.24
C THR A 787 30.86 8.14 -18.50
N ARG A 788 31.51 7.41 -19.43
CA ARG A 788 31.98 7.94 -20.72
C ARG A 788 30.94 7.95 -21.82
N PHE A 789 29.77 7.30 -21.59
CA PHE A 789 28.72 7.15 -22.59
C PHE A 789 27.72 8.29 -22.53
N ASP A 790 27.79 9.20 -23.50
CA ASP A 790 26.90 10.36 -23.57
C ASP A 790 25.41 10.00 -23.64
N LYS A 791 25.07 8.89 -24.28
CA LYS A 791 23.69 8.39 -24.36
C LYS A 791 23.11 7.87 -23.04
N TYR A 792 23.95 7.72 -22.01
CA TYR A 792 23.52 7.30 -20.67
C TYR A 792 23.21 8.51 -19.78
N LYS A 793 23.66 9.73 -20.18
CA LYS A 793 23.61 10.92 -19.35
C LYS A 793 22.30 11.69 -19.52
N PHE A 794 21.83 12.25 -18.43
CA PHE A 794 20.81 13.30 -18.43
C PHE A 794 21.51 14.65 -18.60
N LYS A 795 21.49 15.23 -19.79
CA LYS A 795 22.15 16.49 -20.10
C LYS A 795 21.27 17.70 -19.78
N ASP A 796 20.03 17.63 -20.21
CA ASP A 796 19.00 18.65 -20.05
C ASP A 796 17.59 18.03 -20.26
N LEU A 797 16.56 18.84 -20.28
CA LEU A 797 15.19 18.38 -20.49
C LEU A 797 14.97 17.67 -21.84
N SER A 798 15.85 17.88 -22.83
CA SER A 798 15.77 17.13 -24.11
C SER A 798 16.07 15.64 -23.93
N SER A 799 16.77 15.24 -22.86
CA SER A 799 17.01 13.85 -22.51
C SER A 799 15.74 13.09 -22.16
N LEU A 800 14.63 13.80 -21.87
CA LEU A 800 13.31 13.19 -21.67
C LEU A 800 12.72 12.54 -22.92
N LYS A 801 13.26 12.80 -24.12
CA LYS A 801 12.92 12.05 -25.34
C LYS A 801 13.33 10.58 -25.27
N ASP A 802 14.23 10.23 -24.34
CA ASP A 802 14.73 8.87 -24.14
C ASP A 802 13.99 8.13 -23.01
N VAL A 803 12.73 8.50 -22.73
CA VAL A 803 11.87 7.74 -21.83
C VAL A 803 11.38 6.47 -22.50
N GLY A 804 11.22 5.38 -21.74
CA GLY A 804 10.49 4.21 -22.17
C GLY A 804 9.00 4.38 -21.83
N LEU A 805 8.11 4.19 -22.82
CA LEU A 805 6.67 4.18 -22.60
C LEU A 805 6.11 2.79 -22.85
N SER A 806 5.40 2.25 -21.91
CA SER A 806 4.64 1.01 -22.09
C SER A 806 3.16 1.23 -21.86
N THR A 807 2.35 0.45 -22.57
CA THR A 807 0.91 0.33 -22.36
C THR A 807 0.58 -1.13 -22.07
N GLY A 808 -0.53 -1.38 -21.39
CA GLY A 808 -0.86 -2.75 -21.10
C GLY A 808 -2.22 -2.98 -20.48
N LEU A 809 -2.50 -4.27 -20.37
CA LEU A 809 -3.71 -4.82 -19.78
C LEU A 809 -3.33 -5.63 -18.55
N GLY A 810 -4.20 -5.63 -17.56
CA GLY A 810 -3.97 -6.46 -16.39
C GLY A 810 -5.24 -7.08 -15.83
N LEU A 811 -5.10 -8.29 -15.32
CA LEU A 811 -6.13 -9.00 -14.57
C LEU A 811 -5.75 -9.02 -13.09
N ARG A 812 -6.73 -8.83 -12.23
CA ARG A 812 -6.59 -8.86 -10.78
C ARG A 812 -7.66 -9.74 -10.19
N TYR A 813 -7.27 -10.66 -9.32
CA TYR A 813 -8.20 -11.43 -8.51
C TYR A 813 -8.07 -11.02 -7.05
N ASP A 814 -9.13 -10.43 -6.51
CA ASP A 814 -9.15 -9.84 -5.17
C ASP A 814 -9.71 -10.82 -4.14
N PHE A 815 -8.86 -11.27 -3.23
CA PHE A 815 -9.21 -12.17 -2.12
C PHE A 815 -9.65 -11.41 -0.86
N ASN A 816 -9.85 -10.09 -0.93
CA ASN A 816 -10.13 -9.15 0.16
C ASN A 816 -8.92 -8.82 1.06
N PHE A 817 -8.04 -9.77 1.35
CA PHE A 817 -6.84 -9.55 2.17
C PHE A 817 -5.55 -9.50 1.34
N PHE A 818 -5.55 -9.99 0.12
CA PHE A 818 -4.52 -9.78 -0.89
C PHE A 818 -5.10 -9.87 -2.30
N VAL A 819 -4.34 -9.40 -3.28
CA VAL A 819 -4.72 -9.39 -4.69
C VAL A 819 -3.65 -10.12 -5.49
N ILE A 820 -4.05 -11.11 -6.30
CA ILE A 820 -3.17 -11.68 -7.33
C ILE A 820 -3.36 -10.88 -8.61
N ARG A 821 -2.27 -10.49 -9.24
CA ARG A 821 -2.30 -9.77 -10.51
C ARG A 821 -1.45 -10.44 -11.59
N LEU A 822 -1.93 -10.36 -12.82
CA LEU A 822 -1.22 -10.70 -14.03
C LEU A 822 -1.31 -9.51 -14.97
N ASP A 823 -0.18 -8.90 -15.26
CA ASP A 823 -0.06 -7.75 -16.15
C ASP A 823 0.64 -8.15 -17.44
N MET A 824 0.12 -7.68 -18.56
CA MET A 824 0.71 -7.80 -19.90
C MET A 824 1.16 -6.40 -20.33
N GLY A 825 2.45 -6.14 -20.30
CA GLY A 825 3.06 -4.88 -20.68
C GLY A 825 3.66 -4.95 -22.09
N ILE A 826 3.41 -3.92 -22.88
CA ILE A 826 3.86 -3.81 -24.27
C ILE A 826 4.75 -2.57 -24.35
N PRO A 827 6.05 -2.68 -24.73
CA PRO A 827 6.85 -1.53 -25.07
C PRO A 827 6.20 -0.78 -26.22
N THR A 828 5.72 0.42 -25.96
CA THR A 828 4.99 1.22 -26.96
C THR A 828 5.91 2.28 -27.59
N TYR A 829 6.86 2.78 -26.80
CA TYR A 829 7.94 3.64 -27.25
C TYR A 829 9.23 3.18 -26.58
N ASP A 830 10.18 2.67 -27.38
CA ASP A 830 11.46 2.15 -26.92
C ASP A 830 12.59 3.15 -27.21
N PRO A 831 13.22 3.73 -26.19
CA PRO A 831 14.31 4.69 -26.40
C PRO A 831 15.58 4.07 -26.98
N ALA A 832 15.72 2.74 -26.89
CA ALA A 832 16.86 2.00 -27.41
C ALA A 832 16.90 1.95 -28.96
N GLU A 833 15.73 2.07 -29.58
CA GLU A 833 15.60 2.05 -31.02
C GLU A 833 16.02 3.40 -31.67
N PRO A 834 16.42 3.40 -32.94
CA PRO A 834 16.67 4.63 -33.68
C PRO A 834 15.47 5.58 -33.64
N ILE A 835 15.70 6.88 -33.67
CA ILE A 835 14.66 7.93 -33.45
C ILE A 835 13.42 7.71 -34.34
N GLY A 836 13.57 7.25 -35.57
CA GLY A 836 12.46 6.98 -36.52
C GLY A 836 11.68 5.69 -36.22
N ASP A 837 12.21 4.80 -35.36
CA ASP A 837 11.68 3.47 -35.12
C ASP A 837 11.25 3.24 -33.65
N ARG A 838 11.35 4.24 -32.80
CA ARG A 838 11.03 4.17 -31.37
C ARG A 838 9.57 3.83 -31.06
N TRP A 839 8.64 4.27 -31.90
CA TRP A 839 7.24 3.92 -31.75
C TRP A 839 6.94 2.53 -32.31
N ILE A 840 6.13 1.75 -31.59
CA ILE A 840 5.68 0.45 -32.05
C ILE A 840 5.01 0.54 -33.43
N LYS A 841 5.59 -0.11 -34.44
CA LYS A 841 5.04 -0.18 -35.78
C LYS A 841 4.22 -1.45 -36.01
N LYS A 842 4.56 -2.54 -35.35
CA LYS A 842 3.86 -3.83 -35.42
C LYS A 842 3.83 -4.49 -34.05
N PHE A 843 2.65 -4.85 -33.60
CA PHE A 843 2.51 -5.64 -32.36
C PHE A 843 3.10 -7.03 -32.53
N ARG A 844 4.03 -7.39 -31.65
CA ARG A 844 4.66 -8.71 -31.60
C ARG A 844 4.49 -9.30 -30.19
N ILE A 845 3.79 -10.41 -30.10
CA ILE A 845 3.57 -11.10 -28.80
C ILE A 845 4.90 -11.45 -28.10
N LYS A 846 5.98 -11.69 -28.87
CA LYS A 846 7.31 -12.00 -28.33
C LYS A 846 7.96 -10.84 -27.56
N GLU A 847 7.59 -9.61 -27.86
CA GLU A 847 8.09 -8.39 -27.21
C GLU A 847 7.24 -8.01 -25.99
N THR A 848 6.17 -8.73 -25.72
CA THR A 848 5.28 -8.50 -24.60
C THR A 848 5.86 -9.09 -23.31
N VAL A 849 5.85 -8.30 -22.26
CA VAL A 849 6.32 -8.72 -20.93
C VAL A 849 5.13 -9.10 -20.05
N PHE A 850 5.12 -10.34 -19.59
CA PHE A 850 4.14 -10.83 -18.64
C PHE A 850 4.68 -10.70 -17.22
N ASN A 851 3.97 -9.94 -16.39
CA ASN A 851 4.33 -9.66 -15.01
C ASN A 851 3.32 -10.33 -14.07
N PHE A 852 3.80 -11.19 -13.20
CA PHE A 852 3.00 -11.73 -12.10
C PHE A 852 3.32 -11.00 -10.81
N GLY A 853 2.30 -10.65 -10.03
CA GLY A 853 2.51 -9.95 -8.77
C GLY A 853 1.42 -10.23 -7.74
N ILE A 854 1.78 -10.00 -6.49
CA ILE A 854 0.84 -10.01 -5.36
C ILE A 854 0.67 -8.57 -4.90
N ASN A 855 -0.57 -8.17 -4.61
CA ASN A 855 -1.01 -6.81 -4.33
C ASN A 855 -0.92 -5.86 -5.54
N TYR A 856 -1.37 -4.63 -5.35
CA TYR A 856 -1.29 -3.60 -6.38
C TYR A 856 0.13 -3.08 -6.53
N PRO A 857 0.53 -2.58 -7.71
CA PRO A 857 1.89 -2.11 -7.94
C PRO A 857 2.22 -0.83 -7.15
N PHE A 858 1.22 -0.03 -6.80
CA PHE A 858 1.32 1.19 -5.99
C PHE A 858 -0.03 1.57 -5.38
#